data_16ee433089c6b140a2b9ac39c1ed72a6
#
_entry.id   16ee433089c6b140a2b9ac39c1ed72a6
#
_cell.length_a   1.000
_cell.length_b   1.000
_cell.length_c   1.000
_cell.angle_alpha   90.00
_cell.angle_beta   90.00
_cell.angle_gamma   90.00
#
_symmetry.space_group_name_H-M   'P 1'
#
loop_
_entity.id
_entity.type
_entity.pdbx_description
1 polymer ?
#
loop_
_entity_poly.entity_id
_entity_poly.type
_entity_poly.pdbx_seq_one_letter_code
_entity_poly.pdbx_strand_id
1 'polypeptide(L)'
;MSSVKITLPDGSSREYPQGVKGIEIAQSISEGLARNALSIEVNEEIWDLSRPISTDAAIKIFTWSDKGGKYAFWHSSAHLFAEALEALYPGVKFGIGPPIENGFYYDVDLGDRPFGDEELAAVEKKMTELAKANSVFVRRDVSKQEAIDYFTKKGDEYKLELIDGLADGSITFYQQGNFVDLCRGPHIPSTGPIKAIKLLSVAGAYWRGDEKNKMLKRIYGITFPKQKELEEYLHLLEEAKKRDHRKLGRELELFAFSEKVGMGLPLWLPKGTILRERLEQFMRRAQIRAGYDPVVTPHIGSKQLYVTSGHYEKYGKDSFQPIHTPDENEEFLLKPMNCPHHCEIYKVKPRSYKDLPIRLAEFGTVYRYEQSGELHGLTRVRGFTQDDAHIFCRPDQVKAEFIKVIDLVLFVFQSLGFENYTAQVSLRDPENKAKYIGEDALWDRAEREIQEAADERGLKTVSVKGEAAFYGPKLDFMVKDALGRSWQLGTIQVDYQLPQRFELEYIGSDNQKHRPVMIHRAPFGSMERFVAVLIEHCAGNFPLWLAPEQIAVLPISERFNEYGQKVLDTLKNSDIRGFLDDRNEKIGRKIRDAEISKVPFMLLVGEKEALENKVAVRKHGEGDKGAMDLQEFVAQFSRDFALPA
;
A
#
# COMPACT_ATOMS: atom_id res chain seq x y z
N MET A 1 5.23 -41.48 33.29
CA MET A 1 5.36 -40.03 33.05
C MET A 1 4.21 -39.62 32.16
N SER A 2 3.51 -38.54 32.48
CA SER A 2 2.43 -38.03 31.62
C SER A 2 3.02 -37.62 30.25
N SER A 3 2.35 -38.04 29.17
CA SER A 3 2.70 -37.65 27.80
C SER A 3 1.72 -36.60 27.28
N VAL A 4 2.16 -35.81 26.33
CA VAL A 4 1.37 -34.85 25.57
C VAL A 4 1.44 -35.20 24.08
N LYS A 5 0.28 -35.11 23.41
CA LYS A 5 0.16 -35.33 21.96
C LYS A 5 0.42 -34.03 21.21
N ILE A 6 1.45 -34.04 20.39
CA ILE A 6 1.82 -32.89 19.55
C ILE A 6 1.44 -33.18 18.10
N THR A 7 0.60 -32.33 17.52
CA THR A 7 0.17 -32.42 16.12
C THR A 7 0.99 -31.43 15.27
N LEU A 8 1.64 -31.95 14.22
CA LEU A 8 2.45 -31.19 13.28
C LEU A 8 1.59 -30.63 12.13
N PRO A 9 2.11 -29.66 11.33
CA PRO A 9 1.35 -29.04 10.24
C PRO A 9 0.90 -29.99 9.12
N ASP A 10 1.55 -31.14 8.98
CA ASP A 10 1.18 -32.19 8.02
C ASP A 10 0.05 -33.11 8.53
N GLY A 11 -0.49 -32.82 9.73
CA GLY A 11 -1.52 -33.62 10.39
C GLY A 11 -0.97 -34.83 11.15
N SER A 12 0.32 -35.14 11.07
CA SER A 12 0.93 -36.22 11.86
C SER A 12 1.00 -35.83 13.33
N SER A 13 0.90 -36.83 14.22
CA SER A 13 0.99 -36.61 15.66
C SER A 13 2.07 -37.48 16.28
N ARG A 14 2.76 -36.93 17.29
CA ARG A 14 3.80 -37.62 18.07
C ARG A 14 3.55 -37.39 19.56
N GLU A 15 3.92 -38.37 20.37
CA GLU A 15 3.88 -38.24 21.82
C GLU A 15 5.23 -37.78 22.36
N TYR A 16 5.18 -36.83 23.29
CA TYR A 16 6.37 -36.30 24.00
C TYR A 16 6.08 -36.28 25.51
N PRO A 17 7.13 -36.25 26.34
CA PRO A 17 6.97 -36.02 27.79
C PRO A 17 6.27 -34.69 28.04
N GLN A 18 5.38 -34.64 29.03
CA GLN A 18 4.76 -33.37 29.47
C GLN A 18 5.82 -32.36 29.87
N GLY A 19 5.70 -31.10 29.38
CA GLY A 19 6.68 -30.04 29.56
C GLY A 19 7.76 -30.02 28.49
N VAL A 20 7.60 -30.78 27.40
CA VAL A 20 8.52 -30.72 26.23
C VAL A 20 8.59 -29.30 25.70
N LYS A 21 9.79 -28.89 25.27
CA LYS A 21 10.05 -27.56 24.70
C LYS A 21 10.03 -27.60 23.17
N GLY A 22 9.67 -26.49 22.56
CA GLY A 22 9.66 -26.37 21.10
C GLY A 22 11.03 -26.69 20.45
N ILE A 23 12.14 -26.34 21.11
CA ILE A 23 13.48 -26.68 20.62
C ILE A 23 13.76 -28.18 20.63
N GLU A 24 13.27 -28.92 21.62
CA GLU A 24 13.44 -30.37 21.72
C GLU A 24 12.62 -31.08 20.64
N ILE A 25 11.41 -30.56 20.34
CA ILE A 25 10.60 -31.04 19.22
C ILE A 25 11.32 -30.78 17.89
N ALA A 26 11.86 -29.57 17.69
CA ALA A 26 12.64 -29.25 16.49
C ALA A 26 13.83 -30.19 16.29
N GLN A 27 14.59 -30.48 17.38
CA GLN A 27 15.69 -31.45 17.37
C GLN A 27 15.26 -32.86 16.99
N SER A 28 14.10 -33.31 17.51
CA SER A 28 13.56 -34.63 17.18
C SER A 28 13.11 -34.78 15.72
N ILE A 29 12.85 -33.65 15.03
CA ILE A 29 12.51 -33.63 13.60
C ILE A 29 13.80 -33.61 12.77
N SER A 30 14.66 -32.62 12.98
CA SER A 30 16.00 -32.56 12.39
C SER A 30 16.90 -31.52 13.07
N GLU A 31 18.20 -31.80 13.09
CA GLU A 31 19.24 -30.86 13.55
C GLU A 31 19.26 -29.56 12.72
N GLY A 32 18.94 -29.64 11.43
CA GLY A 32 18.87 -28.50 10.54
C GLY A 32 17.72 -27.55 10.91
N LEU A 33 16.55 -28.11 11.25
CA LEU A 33 15.41 -27.34 11.72
C LEU A 33 15.72 -26.69 13.08
N ALA A 34 16.26 -27.42 14.02
CA ALA A 34 16.59 -26.90 15.34
C ALA A 34 17.55 -25.70 15.30
N ARG A 35 18.56 -25.74 14.43
CA ARG A 35 19.52 -24.63 14.23
C ARG A 35 18.90 -23.38 13.62
N ASN A 36 17.83 -23.52 12.85
CA ASN A 36 17.18 -22.40 12.15
C ASN A 36 15.86 -21.97 12.82
N ALA A 37 15.38 -22.72 13.82
CA ALA A 37 14.15 -22.41 14.53
C ALA A 37 14.30 -21.12 15.36
N LEU A 38 13.33 -20.22 15.24
CA LEU A 38 13.32 -18.92 15.92
C LEU A 38 12.21 -18.82 16.96
N SER A 39 11.05 -19.39 16.67
CA SER A 39 9.87 -19.41 17.55
C SER A 39 8.97 -20.59 17.18
N ILE A 40 7.91 -20.80 17.95
CA ILE A 40 6.93 -21.86 17.72
C ILE A 40 5.51 -21.32 17.89
N GLU A 41 4.59 -21.72 17.03
CA GLU A 41 3.17 -21.55 17.27
C GLU A 41 2.62 -22.75 18.03
N VAL A 42 1.85 -22.50 19.07
CA VAL A 42 1.19 -23.50 19.89
C VAL A 42 -0.28 -23.10 20.01
N ASN A 43 -1.19 -23.87 19.40
CA ASN A 43 -2.62 -23.58 19.37
C ASN A 43 -2.91 -22.11 18.97
N GLU A 44 -2.35 -21.67 17.81
CA GLU A 44 -2.49 -20.32 17.22
C GLU A 44 -1.78 -19.18 17.97
N GLU A 45 -1.10 -19.44 19.10
CA GLU A 45 -0.28 -18.45 19.80
C GLU A 45 1.21 -18.66 19.51
N ILE A 46 1.95 -17.57 19.27
CA ILE A 46 3.40 -17.63 19.03
C ILE A 46 4.15 -17.59 20.37
N TRP A 47 4.95 -18.62 20.63
CA TRP A 47 5.72 -18.82 21.85
C TRP A 47 7.23 -18.86 21.58
N ASP A 48 8.01 -18.66 22.67
CA ASP A 48 9.43 -18.99 22.68
C ASP A 48 9.64 -20.48 22.52
N LEU A 49 10.69 -20.90 21.84
CA LEU A 49 11.08 -22.29 21.73
C LEU A 49 11.46 -22.95 23.08
N SER A 50 11.78 -22.14 24.09
CA SER A 50 12.14 -22.58 25.44
C SER A 50 10.94 -22.81 26.37
N ARG A 51 9.74 -22.33 25.99
CA ARG A 51 8.54 -22.44 26.82
C ARG A 51 8.02 -23.90 26.82
N PRO A 52 7.74 -24.49 28.02
CA PRO A 52 7.27 -25.87 28.12
C PRO A 52 5.83 -26.03 27.66
N ILE A 53 5.54 -27.09 26.89
CA ILE A 53 4.20 -27.47 26.43
C ILE A 53 3.70 -28.58 27.36
N SER A 54 2.64 -28.31 28.11
CA SER A 54 2.13 -29.21 29.17
C SER A 54 0.79 -29.88 28.85
N THR A 55 0.20 -29.55 27.70
CA THR A 55 -1.08 -30.10 27.22
C THR A 55 -0.97 -30.50 25.75
N ASP A 56 -1.88 -31.29 25.25
CA ASP A 56 -1.98 -31.60 23.84
C ASP A 56 -2.11 -30.32 23.03
N ALA A 57 -1.38 -30.25 21.93
CA ALA A 57 -1.30 -29.03 21.12
C ALA A 57 -1.02 -29.29 19.64
N ALA A 58 -1.59 -28.44 18.79
CA ALA A 58 -1.14 -28.27 17.41
C ALA A 58 -0.01 -27.24 17.38
N ILE A 59 1.09 -27.55 16.67
CA ILE A 59 2.25 -26.69 16.64
C ILE A 59 2.73 -26.40 15.22
N LYS A 60 3.42 -25.26 15.05
CA LYS A 60 4.21 -24.94 13.85
C LYS A 60 5.51 -24.26 14.27
N ILE A 61 6.64 -24.84 13.88
CA ILE A 61 7.96 -24.24 14.14
C ILE A 61 8.25 -23.19 13.07
N PHE A 62 8.62 -22.00 13.51
CA PHE A 62 8.93 -20.87 12.62
C PHE A 62 10.43 -20.66 12.47
N THR A 63 10.84 -20.39 11.24
CA THR A 63 12.18 -20.01 10.84
C THR A 63 12.21 -18.57 10.33
N TRP A 64 13.35 -18.10 9.83
CA TRP A 64 13.46 -16.76 9.24
C TRP A 64 12.56 -16.53 8.01
N SER A 65 12.17 -17.57 7.30
CA SER A 65 11.25 -17.47 6.16
C SER A 65 9.79 -17.19 6.56
N ASP A 66 9.45 -17.46 7.82
CA ASP A 66 8.09 -17.36 8.34
C ASP A 66 7.84 -16.00 9.02
N LYS A 67 6.60 -15.48 8.93
CA LYS A 67 6.21 -14.23 9.62
C LYS A 67 6.42 -14.33 11.14
N GLY A 68 6.03 -15.45 11.77
CA GLY A 68 6.20 -15.66 13.20
C GLY A 68 7.66 -15.70 13.63
N GLY A 69 8.55 -16.25 12.80
CA GLY A 69 9.98 -16.25 13.02
C GLY A 69 10.59 -14.85 12.92
N LYS A 70 10.23 -14.07 11.89
CA LYS A 70 10.66 -12.66 11.75
C LYS A 70 10.16 -11.79 12.90
N TYR A 71 8.92 -12.00 13.34
CA TYR A 71 8.35 -11.29 14.48
C TYR A 71 9.22 -11.47 15.74
N ALA A 72 9.50 -12.72 16.14
CA ALA A 72 10.35 -13.03 17.29
C ALA A 72 11.77 -12.50 17.12
N PHE A 73 12.32 -12.56 15.90
CA PHE A 73 13.66 -12.07 15.59
C PHE A 73 13.77 -10.56 15.76
N TRP A 74 12.87 -9.77 15.19
CA TRP A 74 12.90 -8.31 15.31
C TRP A 74 12.51 -7.83 16.71
N HIS A 75 11.63 -8.56 17.41
CA HIS A 75 11.35 -8.30 18.82
C HIS A 75 12.62 -8.47 19.67
N SER A 76 13.35 -9.55 19.44
CA SER A 76 14.62 -9.79 20.12
C SER A 76 15.70 -8.76 19.74
N SER A 77 15.65 -8.26 18.51
CA SER A 77 16.53 -7.18 18.06
C SER A 77 16.23 -5.84 18.74
N ALA A 78 14.95 -5.57 19.07
CA ALA A 78 14.57 -4.40 19.86
C ALA A 78 15.16 -4.48 21.29
N HIS A 79 15.14 -5.68 21.90
CA HIS A 79 15.78 -5.89 23.20
C HIS A 79 17.31 -5.79 23.14
N LEU A 80 17.94 -6.32 22.08
CA LEU A 80 19.38 -6.15 21.86
C LEU A 80 19.77 -4.67 21.69
N PHE A 81 18.93 -3.89 20.99
CA PHE A 81 19.08 -2.45 20.90
C PHE A 81 18.97 -1.78 22.29
N ALA A 82 17.97 -2.15 23.08
CA ALA A 82 17.78 -1.58 24.42
C ALA A 82 18.96 -1.90 25.36
N GLU A 83 19.48 -3.12 25.33
CA GLU A 83 20.70 -3.51 26.07
C GLU A 83 21.92 -2.67 25.64
N ALA A 84 22.13 -2.49 24.34
CA ALA A 84 23.21 -1.68 23.80
C ALA A 84 23.08 -0.21 24.21
N LEU A 85 21.85 0.32 24.16
CA LEU A 85 21.58 1.71 24.52
C LEU A 85 21.79 1.93 26.03
N GLU A 86 21.29 1.03 26.88
CA GLU A 86 21.50 1.13 28.35
C GLU A 86 22.98 1.06 28.74
N ALA A 87 23.75 0.21 28.04
CA ALA A 87 25.20 0.08 28.29
C ALA A 87 25.97 1.36 27.91
N LEU A 88 25.54 2.10 26.90
CA LEU A 88 26.20 3.34 26.47
C LEU A 88 25.63 4.60 27.15
N TYR A 89 24.35 4.57 27.53
CA TYR A 89 23.64 5.70 28.13
C TYR A 89 23.00 5.31 29.47
N PRO A 90 23.75 5.18 30.54
CA PRO A 90 23.21 4.86 31.86
C PRO A 90 22.11 5.85 32.27
N GLY A 91 20.98 5.32 32.76
CA GLY A 91 19.83 6.10 33.18
C GLY A 91 18.85 6.45 32.04
N VAL A 92 19.02 5.88 30.84
CA VAL A 92 17.99 5.92 29.79
C VAL A 92 16.70 5.23 30.27
N LYS A 93 15.56 5.80 29.95
CA LYS A 93 14.25 5.19 30.26
C LYS A 93 13.61 4.65 29.00
N PHE A 94 12.93 3.53 29.15
CA PHE A 94 12.39 2.78 28.02
C PHE A 94 10.87 2.81 27.99
N GLY A 95 10.29 3.28 26.89
CA GLY A 95 8.87 3.14 26.59
C GLY A 95 8.53 1.74 26.08
N ILE A 96 8.13 1.63 24.85
CA ILE A 96 7.78 0.37 24.17
C ILE A 96 8.64 0.16 22.91
N GLY A 97 8.95 -1.12 22.62
CA GLY A 97 9.80 -1.52 21.50
C GLY A 97 9.24 -2.71 20.74
N PRO A 98 8.12 -2.56 19.99
CA PRO A 98 7.55 -3.66 19.26
C PRO A 98 8.30 -3.93 17.94
N PRO A 99 8.26 -5.16 17.44
CA PRO A 99 8.55 -5.43 16.04
C PRO A 99 7.48 -4.80 15.15
N ILE A 100 7.88 -4.41 13.95
CA ILE A 100 7.00 -3.88 12.89
C ILE A 100 7.17 -4.75 11.63
N GLU A 101 6.42 -4.45 10.58
CA GLU A 101 6.42 -5.24 9.33
C GLU A 101 7.84 -5.46 8.76
N ASN A 102 8.72 -4.46 8.87
CA ASN A 102 10.11 -4.53 8.43
C ASN A 102 11.03 -3.93 9.51
N GLY A 103 11.40 -4.76 10.47
CA GLY A 103 12.31 -4.35 11.56
C GLY A 103 11.59 -4.09 12.89
N PHE A 104 12.05 -3.12 13.61
CA PHE A 104 11.53 -2.73 14.93
C PHE A 104 11.68 -1.23 15.14
N TYR A 105 10.99 -0.69 16.14
CA TYR A 105 11.34 0.58 16.74
C TYR A 105 11.44 0.44 18.25
N TYR A 106 12.04 1.44 18.89
CA TYR A 106 12.00 1.58 20.34
C TYR A 106 11.82 3.05 20.72
N ASP A 107 10.87 3.34 21.61
CA ASP A 107 10.66 4.66 22.19
C ASP A 107 11.50 4.79 23.45
N VAL A 108 12.37 5.78 23.48
CA VAL A 108 13.32 5.99 24.58
C VAL A 108 13.35 7.44 25.04
N ASP A 109 13.54 7.64 26.33
CA ASP A 109 13.77 8.93 26.93
C ASP A 109 15.26 9.08 27.27
N LEU A 110 15.94 9.90 26.50
CA LEU A 110 17.35 10.25 26.69
C LEU A 110 17.55 11.61 27.38
N GLY A 111 16.44 12.24 27.83
CA GLY A 111 16.46 13.64 28.26
C GLY A 111 16.85 14.57 27.12
N ASP A 112 17.63 15.60 27.44
CA ASP A 112 18.09 16.61 26.48
C ASP A 112 19.34 16.20 25.67
N ARG A 113 19.78 14.93 25.81
CA ARG A 113 20.98 14.45 25.12
C ARG A 113 20.75 14.45 23.60
N PRO A 114 21.69 15.01 22.81
CA PRO A 114 21.63 14.86 21.38
C PRO A 114 21.72 13.38 21.00
N PHE A 115 21.02 12.99 19.92
CA PHE A 115 21.04 11.62 19.42
C PHE A 115 20.83 11.67 17.90
N GLY A 116 21.89 11.44 17.16
CA GLY A 116 21.97 11.52 15.71
C GLY A 116 22.78 10.37 15.11
N ASP A 117 23.35 10.58 13.94
CA ASP A 117 24.02 9.54 13.16
C ASP A 117 25.27 8.96 13.87
N GLU A 118 26.02 9.77 14.63
CA GLU A 118 27.20 9.31 15.36
C GLU A 118 26.79 8.37 16.52
N GLU A 119 25.75 8.73 17.26
CA GLU A 119 25.22 7.93 18.33
C GLU A 119 24.58 6.65 17.82
N LEU A 120 23.83 6.71 16.70
CA LEU A 120 23.30 5.52 16.04
C LEU A 120 24.42 4.55 15.66
N ALA A 121 25.52 5.03 15.07
CA ALA A 121 26.68 4.21 14.72
C ALA A 121 27.36 3.56 15.96
N ALA A 122 27.46 4.31 17.06
CA ALA A 122 27.99 3.79 18.32
C ALA A 122 27.11 2.66 18.89
N VAL A 123 25.80 2.84 18.87
CA VAL A 123 24.82 1.81 19.31
C VAL A 123 24.86 0.59 18.39
N GLU A 124 24.92 0.74 17.06
CA GLU A 124 25.07 -0.37 16.10
C GLU A 124 26.31 -1.23 16.41
N LYS A 125 27.44 -0.57 16.69
CA LYS A 125 28.67 -1.24 17.06
C LYS A 125 28.50 -2.03 18.36
N LYS A 126 27.84 -1.44 19.36
CA LYS A 126 27.59 -2.11 20.66
C LYS A 126 26.60 -3.27 20.49
N MET A 127 25.54 -3.12 19.71
CA MET A 127 24.65 -4.23 19.37
C MET A 127 25.39 -5.40 18.71
N THR A 128 26.31 -5.11 17.80
CA THR A 128 27.13 -6.13 17.13
C THR A 128 28.04 -6.87 18.11
N GLU A 129 28.60 -6.17 19.08
CA GLU A 129 29.42 -6.75 20.17
C GLU A 129 28.56 -7.68 21.04
N LEU A 130 27.39 -7.22 21.50
CA LEU A 130 26.47 -7.98 22.35
C LEU A 130 25.86 -9.19 21.60
N ALA A 131 25.55 -9.05 20.30
CA ALA A 131 25.09 -10.18 19.48
C ALA A 131 26.14 -11.31 19.44
N LYS A 132 27.44 -10.97 19.31
CA LYS A 132 28.53 -11.96 19.32
C LYS A 132 28.68 -12.68 20.64
N ALA A 133 28.27 -12.07 21.76
CA ALA A 133 28.26 -12.70 23.07
C ALA A 133 27.24 -13.85 23.16
N ASN A 134 26.28 -13.91 22.22
CA ASN A 134 25.27 -14.97 22.06
C ASN A 134 24.47 -15.22 23.36
N SER A 135 24.03 -14.15 24.02
CA SER A 135 23.27 -14.20 25.26
C SER A 135 21.92 -14.86 25.05
N VAL A 136 21.52 -15.77 25.93
CA VAL A 136 20.24 -16.49 25.91
C VAL A 136 19.14 -15.57 26.40
N PHE A 137 17.96 -15.61 25.77
CA PHE A 137 16.75 -14.96 26.27
C PHE A 137 16.07 -15.86 27.29
N VAL A 138 15.88 -15.34 28.50
CA VAL A 138 15.28 -16.04 29.61
C VAL A 138 13.99 -15.36 30.03
N ARG A 139 12.87 -16.05 29.87
CA ARG A 139 11.54 -15.63 30.35
C ARG A 139 11.36 -15.97 31.82
N ARG A 140 10.79 -15.03 32.57
CA ARG A 140 10.49 -15.20 33.98
C ARG A 140 9.13 -14.56 34.28
N ASP A 141 8.23 -15.34 34.87
CA ASP A 141 6.98 -14.83 35.42
C ASP A 141 7.28 -14.15 36.75
N VAL A 142 6.75 -12.97 36.98
CA VAL A 142 7.00 -12.16 38.17
C VAL A 142 5.68 -11.62 38.74
N SER A 143 5.64 -11.38 40.06
CA SER A 143 4.50 -10.70 40.68
C SER A 143 4.47 -9.21 40.30
N LYS A 144 3.30 -8.59 40.41
CA LYS A 144 3.16 -7.16 40.16
C LYS A 144 4.04 -6.33 41.10
N GLN A 145 4.16 -6.76 42.37
CA GLN A 145 5.01 -6.07 43.35
C GLN A 145 6.50 -6.16 42.97
N GLU A 146 6.97 -7.35 42.57
CA GLU A 146 8.38 -7.52 42.14
C GLU A 146 8.68 -6.64 40.91
N ALA A 147 7.75 -6.51 39.98
CA ALA A 147 7.90 -5.65 38.80
C ALA A 147 7.95 -4.17 39.19
N ILE A 148 7.07 -3.72 40.08
CA ILE A 148 7.08 -2.34 40.61
C ILE A 148 8.39 -2.04 41.33
N ASP A 149 8.85 -2.91 42.22
CA ASP A 149 10.08 -2.72 42.97
C ASP A 149 11.31 -2.61 42.05
N TYR A 150 11.37 -3.47 41.02
CA TYR A 150 12.44 -3.47 40.03
C TYR A 150 12.51 -2.14 39.26
N PHE A 151 11.39 -1.70 38.64
CA PHE A 151 11.39 -0.49 37.82
C PHE A 151 11.40 0.80 38.65
N THR A 152 10.95 0.76 39.90
CA THR A 152 11.13 1.87 40.86
C THR A 152 12.62 2.07 41.16
N LYS A 153 13.34 0.98 41.42
CA LYS A 153 14.80 1.04 41.66
C LYS A 153 15.54 1.50 40.40
N LYS A 154 15.05 1.15 39.22
CA LYS A 154 15.62 1.57 37.92
C LYS A 154 15.26 3.02 37.57
N GLY A 155 14.20 3.58 38.19
CA GLY A 155 13.70 4.94 37.93
C GLY A 155 12.99 5.08 36.59
N ASP A 156 12.43 3.99 36.08
CA ASP A 156 11.73 3.97 34.77
C ASP A 156 10.22 4.16 34.95
N GLU A 157 9.77 5.40 34.86
CA GLU A 157 8.39 5.81 35.03
C GLU A 157 7.46 5.24 33.96
N TYR A 158 7.96 5.06 32.72
CA TYR A 158 7.15 4.52 31.62
C TYR A 158 6.78 3.06 31.84
N LYS A 159 7.74 2.26 32.34
CA LYS A 159 7.48 0.85 32.69
C LYS A 159 6.56 0.73 33.90
N LEU A 160 6.69 1.62 34.89
CA LEU A 160 5.78 1.65 36.03
C LEU A 160 4.33 1.96 35.60
N GLU A 161 4.15 2.93 34.72
CA GLU A 161 2.83 3.24 34.15
C GLU A 161 2.23 2.08 33.34
N LEU A 162 3.06 1.32 32.60
CA LEU A 162 2.60 0.13 31.88
C LEU A 162 2.16 -0.98 32.84
N ILE A 163 2.91 -1.18 33.93
CA ILE A 163 2.62 -2.20 34.95
C ILE A 163 1.32 -1.91 35.67
N ASP A 164 0.99 -0.63 35.90
CA ASP A 164 -0.24 -0.26 36.58
C ASP A 164 -1.48 -0.81 35.89
N GLY A 165 -1.51 -0.80 34.56
CA GLY A 165 -2.57 -1.36 33.72
C GLY A 165 -2.60 -2.89 33.60
N LEU A 166 -1.64 -3.64 34.21
CA LEU A 166 -1.56 -5.09 34.09
C LEU A 166 -2.12 -5.80 35.34
N ALA A 167 -2.79 -6.95 35.08
CA ALA A 167 -3.24 -7.82 36.15
C ALA A 167 -2.06 -8.59 36.77
N ASP A 168 -2.14 -8.85 38.09
CA ASP A 168 -1.16 -9.72 38.74
C ASP A 168 -1.25 -11.15 38.17
N GLY A 169 -0.09 -11.81 38.02
CA GLY A 169 0.00 -13.12 37.36
C GLY A 169 0.10 -13.10 35.84
N SER A 170 -0.03 -11.92 35.19
CA SER A 170 0.15 -11.75 33.74
C SER A 170 1.45 -11.06 33.35
N ILE A 171 2.32 -10.79 34.31
CA ILE A 171 3.54 -9.97 34.13
C ILE A 171 4.74 -10.87 33.91
N THR A 172 5.48 -10.60 32.85
CA THR A 172 6.69 -11.34 32.49
C THR A 172 7.86 -10.41 32.26
N PHE A 173 9.02 -10.86 32.72
CA PHE A 173 10.31 -10.28 32.41
C PHE A 173 11.06 -11.15 31.41
N TYR A 174 11.79 -10.49 30.52
CA TYR A 174 12.78 -11.15 29.69
C TYR A 174 14.15 -10.58 29.99
N GLN A 175 15.10 -11.47 30.23
CA GLN A 175 16.49 -11.16 30.46
C GLN A 175 17.35 -11.69 29.32
N GLN A 176 18.25 -10.87 28.81
CA GLN A 176 19.40 -11.28 28.00
C GLN A 176 20.64 -10.48 28.49
N GLY A 177 21.77 -11.17 28.60
CA GLY A 177 22.96 -10.53 29.14
C GLY A 177 22.70 -9.83 30.47
N ASN A 178 23.00 -8.55 30.55
CA ASN A 178 22.77 -7.70 31.72
C ASN A 178 21.48 -6.89 31.69
N PHE A 179 20.68 -7.05 30.62
CA PHE A 179 19.44 -6.28 30.40
C PHE A 179 18.21 -7.11 30.80
N VAL A 180 17.28 -6.44 31.49
CA VAL A 180 15.96 -7.00 31.86
C VAL A 180 14.90 -6.01 31.46
N ASP A 181 13.86 -6.50 30.76
CA ASP A 181 12.72 -5.68 30.38
C ASP A 181 11.37 -6.34 30.70
N LEU A 182 10.35 -5.48 30.86
CA LEU A 182 8.94 -5.87 30.92
C LEU A 182 8.48 -6.24 29.50
N CYS A 183 8.18 -7.51 29.25
CA CYS A 183 7.86 -7.98 27.91
C CYS A 183 7.00 -9.23 27.94
N ARG A 184 6.13 -9.40 26.92
CA ARG A 184 5.30 -10.60 26.75
C ARG A 184 5.95 -11.67 25.88
N GLY A 185 7.00 -11.34 25.15
CA GLY A 185 7.61 -12.20 24.14
C GLY A 185 6.79 -12.24 22.83
N PRO A 186 7.02 -13.21 21.95
CA PRO A 186 8.12 -14.20 22.05
C PRO A 186 9.48 -13.62 21.63
N HIS A 187 10.53 -14.33 22.05
CA HIS A 187 11.91 -14.06 21.66
C HIS A 187 12.57 -15.28 21.02
N ILE A 188 13.62 -15.03 20.21
CA ILE A 188 14.48 -16.10 19.70
C ILE A 188 15.35 -16.67 20.82
N PRO A 189 15.93 -17.88 20.66
CA PRO A 189 16.70 -18.53 21.73
C PRO A 189 17.87 -17.73 22.28
N SER A 190 18.56 -16.97 21.42
CA SER A 190 19.73 -16.18 21.83
C SER A 190 20.00 -15.04 20.82
N THR A 191 20.88 -14.09 21.20
CA THR A 191 21.23 -12.93 20.38
C THR A 191 22.13 -13.28 19.18
N GLY A 192 22.78 -14.44 19.16
CA GLY A 192 23.77 -14.84 18.15
C GLY A 192 23.28 -14.91 16.69
N PRO A 193 22.00 -15.26 16.41
CA PRO A 193 21.44 -15.19 15.07
C PRO A 193 21.36 -13.77 14.47
N ILE A 194 21.38 -12.71 15.29
CA ILE A 194 21.30 -11.30 14.87
C ILE A 194 22.69 -10.85 14.40
N LYS A 195 23.01 -11.04 13.11
CA LYS A 195 24.36 -10.81 12.58
C LYS A 195 24.53 -9.50 11.83
N ALA A 196 23.49 -9.02 11.17
CA ALA A 196 23.51 -7.81 10.36
C ALA A 196 22.54 -6.79 10.96
N ILE A 197 23.05 -5.61 11.31
CA ILE A 197 22.33 -4.62 12.12
C ILE A 197 22.44 -3.26 11.45
N LYS A 198 21.31 -2.55 11.33
CA LYS A 198 21.26 -1.16 10.90
C LYS A 198 20.19 -0.39 11.66
N LEU A 199 20.58 0.71 12.28
CA LEU A 199 19.65 1.71 12.80
C LEU A 199 19.36 2.72 11.69
N LEU A 200 18.07 2.96 11.39
CA LEU A 200 17.65 3.64 10.17
C LEU A 200 17.41 5.13 10.37
N SER A 201 16.75 5.51 11.48
CA SER A 201 16.36 6.90 11.73
C SER A 201 15.93 7.13 13.18
N VAL A 202 15.91 8.41 13.56
CA VAL A 202 15.34 8.90 14.81
C VAL A 202 14.18 9.83 14.49
N ALA A 203 13.05 9.65 15.18
CA ALA A 203 11.89 10.51 15.08
C ALA A 203 11.39 10.89 16.47
N GLY A 204 10.65 12.01 16.59
CA GLY A 204 9.89 12.32 17.79
C GLY A 204 8.60 11.51 17.84
N ALA A 205 8.24 11.01 19.01
CA ALA A 205 6.96 10.34 19.22
C ALA A 205 6.43 10.69 20.62
N TYR A 206 5.21 11.16 20.70
CA TYR A 206 4.57 11.42 21.98
C TYR A 206 4.24 10.11 22.70
N TRP A 207 4.51 10.05 23.99
CA TRP A 207 4.19 8.89 24.81
C TRP A 207 2.70 8.55 24.68
N ARG A 208 2.40 7.29 24.36
CA ARG A 208 1.04 6.77 24.07
C ARG A 208 0.30 7.52 22.94
N GLY A 209 1.00 8.24 22.09
CA GLY A 209 0.38 8.96 20.96
C GLY A 209 -0.41 10.22 21.36
N ASP A 210 -0.34 10.66 22.60
CA ASP A 210 -0.99 11.88 23.09
C ASP A 210 0.01 13.04 23.10
N GLU A 211 -0.29 14.10 22.35
CA GLU A 211 0.56 15.31 22.22
C GLU A 211 0.72 16.08 23.53
N LYS A 212 -0.09 15.81 24.54
CA LYS A 212 0.03 16.38 25.90
C LYS A 212 1.13 15.69 26.72
N ASN A 213 1.52 14.49 26.32
CA ASN A 213 2.56 13.72 27.00
C ASN A 213 3.95 14.11 26.50
N LYS A 214 4.98 13.66 27.22
CA LYS A 214 6.38 13.90 26.85
C LYS A 214 6.69 13.30 25.49
N MET A 215 7.44 14.07 24.68
CA MET A 215 7.96 13.59 23.41
C MET A 215 9.21 12.73 23.68
N LEU A 216 9.15 11.47 23.27
CA LEU A 216 10.24 10.51 23.30
C LEU A 216 10.98 10.48 21.97
N LYS A 217 12.17 9.89 21.95
CA LYS A 217 12.88 9.58 20.71
C LYS A 217 12.51 8.17 20.27
N ARG A 218 11.93 8.05 19.10
CA ARG A 218 11.61 6.76 18.43
C ARG A 218 12.73 6.41 17.50
N ILE A 219 13.45 5.33 17.80
CA ILE A 219 14.58 4.87 17.00
C ILE A 219 14.13 3.65 16.22
N TYR A 220 14.25 3.73 14.89
CA TYR A 220 13.92 2.65 13.98
C TYR A 220 15.17 1.84 13.65
N GLY A 221 15.04 0.52 13.66
CA GLY A 221 16.12 -0.40 13.32
C GLY A 221 15.64 -1.60 12.53
N ILE A 222 16.58 -2.20 11.79
CA ILE A 222 16.36 -3.46 11.09
C ILE A 222 17.56 -4.37 11.26
N THR A 223 17.28 -5.65 11.33
CA THR A 223 18.32 -6.67 11.49
C THR A 223 18.03 -7.89 10.63
N PHE A 224 19.09 -8.61 10.26
CA PHE A 224 19.01 -9.80 9.43
C PHE A 224 19.98 -10.89 9.96
N PRO A 225 19.69 -12.18 9.66
CA PRO A 225 20.61 -13.27 9.93
C PRO A 225 21.87 -13.21 9.08
N LYS A 226 21.84 -12.53 7.93
CA LYS A 226 22.95 -12.47 6.97
C LYS A 226 23.20 -11.04 6.50
N GLN A 227 24.48 -10.66 6.38
CA GLN A 227 24.89 -9.35 5.90
C GLN A 227 24.36 -9.02 4.50
N LYS A 228 24.36 -10.00 3.59
CA LYS A 228 23.85 -9.84 2.23
C LYS A 228 22.38 -9.41 2.20
N GLU A 229 21.54 -9.97 3.09
CA GLU A 229 20.12 -9.62 3.17
C GLU A 229 19.92 -8.16 3.62
N LEU A 230 20.78 -7.68 4.54
CA LEU A 230 20.78 -6.28 4.95
C LEU A 230 21.20 -5.36 3.81
N GLU A 231 22.25 -5.70 3.08
CA GLU A 231 22.72 -4.91 1.92
C GLU A 231 21.66 -4.81 0.84
N GLU A 232 21.00 -5.92 0.49
CA GLU A 232 19.87 -5.95 -0.44
C GLU A 232 18.73 -5.06 0.04
N TYR A 233 18.38 -5.13 1.32
CA TYR A 233 17.34 -4.28 1.90
C TYR A 233 17.70 -2.79 1.87
N LEU A 234 18.92 -2.42 2.23
CA LEU A 234 19.39 -1.04 2.20
C LEU A 234 19.42 -0.48 0.77
N HIS A 235 19.82 -1.31 -0.19
CA HIS A 235 19.75 -0.94 -1.61
C HIS A 235 18.30 -0.67 -2.05
N LEU A 236 17.35 -1.53 -1.66
CA LEU A 236 15.93 -1.30 -1.93
C LEU A 236 15.40 -0.02 -1.29
N LEU A 237 15.83 0.31 -0.06
CA LEU A 237 15.45 1.57 0.60
C LEU A 237 16.01 2.80 -0.13
N GLU A 238 17.25 2.74 -0.61
CA GLU A 238 17.81 3.83 -1.40
C GLU A 238 17.10 4.01 -2.73
N GLU A 239 16.80 2.92 -3.43
CA GLU A 239 16.00 2.96 -4.65
C GLU A 239 14.59 3.50 -4.39
N ALA A 240 13.96 3.13 -3.27
CA ALA A 240 12.67 3.68 -2.87
C ALA A 240 12.72 5.21 -2.69
N LYS A 241 13.78 5.73 -2.03
CA LYS A 241 13.97 7.18 -1.86
C LYS A 241 14.18 7.91 -3.19
N LYS A 242 14.91 7.30 -4.14
CA LYS A 242 15.12 7.86 -5.48
C LYS A 242 13.82 7.91 -6.29
N ARG A 243 12.94 6.92 -6.10
CA ARG A 243 11.67 6.76 -6.84
C ARG A 243 10.48 7.42 -6.16
N ASP A 244 10.65 7.98 -4.95
CA ASP A 244 9.55 8.62 -4.19
C ASP A 244 8.76 9.58 -5.07
N HIS A 245 7.46 9.33 -5.22
CA HIS A 245 6.57 10.12 -6.09
C HIS A 245 6.51 11.60 -5.72
N ARG A 246 6.74 11.95 -4.44
CA ARG A 246 6.75 13.34 -3.98
C ARG A 246 7.99 14.09 -4.49
N LYS A 247 9.13 13.38 -4.54
CA LYS A 247 10.37 13.91 -5.11
C LYS A 247 10.26 14.02 -6.63
N LEU A 248 9.96 12.90 -7.30
CA LEU A 248 9.84 12.85 -8.75
C LEU A 248 8.70 13.75 -9.26
N GLY A 249 7.58 13.80 -8.56
CA GLY A 249 6.45 14.66 -8.91
C GLY A 249 6.80 16.14 -8.92
N ARG A 250 7.67 16.57 -7.99
CA ARG A 250 8.22 17.93 -7.95
C ARG A 250 9.24 18.15 -9.06
N GLU A 251 10.21 17.24 -9.21
CA GLU A 251 11.29 17.35 -10.22
C GLU A 251 10.74 17.33 -11.65
N LEU A 252 9.68 16.55 -11.90
CA LEU A 252 9.01 16.42 -13.19
C LEU A 252 7.83 17.41 -13.36
N GLU A 253 7.59 18.29 -12.39
CA GLU A 253 6.51 19.30 -12.41
C GLU A 253 5.11 18.68 -12.64
N LEU A 254 4.78 17.57 -11.94
CA LEU A 254 3.52 16.87 -12.14
C LEU A 254 2.40 17.39 -11.23
N PHE A 255 2.71 17.66 -9.96
CA PHE A 255 1.73 18.14 -8.98
C PHE A 255 2.40 18.93 -7.86
N ALA A 256 1.58 19.66 -7.12
CA ALA A 256 1.99 20.42 -5.94
C ALA A 256 0.93 20.36 -4.83
N PHE A 257 1.34 20.67 -3.62
CA PHE A 257 0.44 20.92 -2.49
C PHE A 257 0.64 22.36 -1.98
N SER A 258 -0.44 22.98 -1.52
CA SER A 258 -0.43 24.32 -0.93
C SER A 258 -1.25 24.33 0.35
N GLU A 259 -0.67 24.87 1.42
CA GLU A 259 -1.38 25.06 2.69
C GLU A 259 -2.60 25.99 2.53
N LYS A 260 -2.53 26.96 1.61
CA LYS A 260 -3.63 27.88 1.32
C LYS A 260 -4.81 27.20 0.64
N VAL A 261 -4.57 26.14 -0.14
CA VAL A 261 -5.63 25.31 -0.76
C VAL A 261 -6.18 24.32 0.25
N GLY A 262 -5.31 23.75 1.08
CA GLY A 262 -5.64 22.80 2.12
C GLY A 262 -4.80 21.53 2.04
N MET A 263 -4.53 20.96 3.19
CA MET A 263 -3.77 19.73 3.29
C MET A 263 -4.52 18.55 2.67
N GLY A 264 -3.82 17.74 1.87
CA GLY A 264 -4.42 16.58 1.20
C GLY A 264 -5.28 16.90 -0.03
N LEU A 265 -5.19 18.13 -0.56
CA LEU A 265 -5.83 18.56 -1.81
C LEU A 265 -4.76 18.86 -2.87
N PRO A 266 -4.46 17.91 -3.77
CA PRO A 266 -3.40 18.07 -4.75
C PRO A 266 -3.77 19.07 -5.85
N LEU A 267 -2.79 19.88 -6.25
CA LEU A 267 -2.84 20.73 -7.44
C LEU A 267 -2.12 19.99 -8.57
N TRP A 268 -2.83 19.66 -9.62
CA TRP A 268 -2.24 19.08 -10.82
C TRP A 268 -1.62 20.17 -11.67
N LEU A 269 -0.31 20.09 -11.93
CA LEU A 269 0.40 20.99 -12.81
C LEU A 269 0.21 20.59 -14.29
N PRO A 270 0.57 21.42 -15.27
CA PRO A 270 0.29 21.11 -16.68
C PRO A 270 0.74 19.73 -17.15
N LYS A 271 1.96 19.30 -16.81
CA LYS A 271 2.47 17.96 -17.17
C LYS A 271 1.70 16.84 -16.46
N GLY A 272 1.39 17.05 -15.19
CA GLY A 272 0.57 16.09 -14.42
C GLY A 272 -0.87 16.00 -14.92
N THR A 273 -1.43 17.12 -15.37
CA THR A 273 -2.77 17.16 -16.00
C THR A 273 -2.78 16.33 -17.28
N ILE A 274 -1.77 16.50 -18.14
CA ILE A 274 -1.65 15.69 -19.37
C ILE A 274 -1.55 14.19 -19.02
N LEU A 275 -0.71 13.83 -18.06
CA LEU A 275 -0.58 12.45 -17.59
C LEU A 275 -1.93 11.87 -17.16
N ARG A 276 -2.67 12.62 -16.34
CA ARG A 276 -4.00 12.25 -15.84
C ARG A 276 -5.01 12.11 -16.99
N GLU A 277 -5.10 13.09 -17.88
CA GLU A 277 -6.00 13.06 -19.03
C GLU A 277 -5.73 11.87 -19.96
N ARG A 278 -4.47 11.51 -20.16
CA ARG A 278 -4.09 10.32 -20.96
C ARG A 278 -4.58 9.03 -20.31
N LEU A 279 -4.46 8.89 -19.00
CA LEU A 279 -5.01 7.76 -18.25
C LEU A 279 -6.53 7.72 -18.31
N GLU A 280 -7.19 8.87 -18.17
CA GLU A 280 -8.64 8.98 -18.29
C GLU A 280 -9.14 8.60 -19.71
N GLN A 281 -8.47 9.10 -20.75
CA GLN A 281 -8.77 8.75 -22.14
C GLN A 281 -8.59 7.27 -22.43
N PHE A 282 -7.49 6.67 -21.93
CA PHE A 282 -7.23 5.24 -22.04
C PHE A 282 -8.34 4.42 -21.40
N MET A 283 -8.67 4.69 -20.14
CA MET A 283 -9.72 3.99 -19.42
C MET A 283 -11.10 4.21 -20.05
N ARG A 284 -11.43 5.43 -20.48
CA ARG A 284 -12.71 5.75 -21.14
C ARG A 284 -12.89 4.95 -22.42
N ARG A 285 -11.83 4.80 -23.23
CA ARG A 285 -11.88 3.95 -24.43
C ARG A 285 -12.15 2.48 -24.07
N ALA A 286 -11.43 1.95 -23.07
CA ALA A 286 -11.61 0.58 -22.60
C ALA A 286 -13.03 0.34 -22.07
N GLN A 287 -13.59 1.28 -21.31
CA GLN A 287 -14.95 1.24 -20.77
C GLN A 287 -16.01 1.22 -21.87
N ILE A 288 -15.92 2.13 -22.86
CA ILE A 288 -16.86 2.20 -23.98
C ILE A 288 -16.85 0.89 -24.75
N ARG A 289 -15.70 0.31 -25.03
CA ARG A 289 -15.57 -1.00 -25.69
C ARG A 289 -16.19 -2.14 -24.87
N ALA A 290 -16.10 -2.05 -23.56
CA ALA A 290 -16.72 -3.01 -22.64
C ALA A 290 -18.23 -2.75 -22.41
N GLY A 291 -18.82 -1.77 -23.11
CA GLY A 291 -20.26 -1.47 -23.08
C GLY A 291 -20.70 -0.67 -21.85
N TYR A 292 -19.85 0.22 -21.32
CA TYR A 292 -20.23 1.15 -20.26
C TYR A 292 -20.72 2.47 -20.84
N ASP A 293 -21.78 2.99 -20.25
CA ASP A 293 -22.32 4.32 -20.52
C ASP A 293 -21.65 5.37 -19.60
N PRO A 294 -21.06 6.44 -20.15
CA PRO A 294 -20.45 7.48 -19.36
C PRO A 294 -21.51 8.36 -18.68
N VAL A 295 -21.28 8.66 -17.40
CA VAL A 295 -22.11 9.57 -16.62
C VAL A 295 -21.24 10.60 -15.89
N VAL A 296 -21.85 11.68 -15.39
CA VAL A 296 -21.21 12.70 -14.55
C VAL A 296 -22.17 13.05 -13.43
N THR A 297 -21.68 13.03 -12.19
CA THR A 297 -22.49 13.33 -11.01
C THR A 297 -21.95 14.54 -10.25
N PRO A 298 -22.80 15.30 -9.55
CA PRO A 298 -22.35 16.47 -8.79
C PRO A 298 -21.43 16.10 -7.63
N HIS A 299 -20.60 17.05 -7.18
CA HIS A 299 -19.67 16.89 -6.06
C HIS A 299 -20.34 16.90 -4.69
N ILE A 300 -21.54 17.45 -4.62
CA ILE A 300 -22.35 17.50 -3.40
C ILE A 300 -23.69 16.78 -3.63
N GLY A 301 -24.26 16.27 -2.57
CA GLY A 301 -25.59 15.66 -2.58
C GLY A 301 -26.29 15.94 -1.26
N SER A 302 -27.63 15.80 -1.23
CA SER A 302 -28.35 15.96 0.02
C SER A 302 -27.88 14.93 1.05
N LYS A 303 -27.80 15.33 2.32
CA LYS A 303 -27.42 14.44 3.43
C LYS A 303 -28.27 13.16 3.45
N GLN A 304 -29.57 13.28 3.12
CA GLN A 304 -30.50 12.16 3.11
C GLN A 304 -30.08 11.06 2.12
N LEU A 305 -29.47 11.40 0.99
CA LEU A 305 -28.92 10.43 0.03
C LEU A 305 -27.88 9.50 0.69
N TYR A 306 -27.02 10.07 1.52
CA TYR A 306 -25.96 9.32 2.21
C TYR A 306 -26.45 8.63 3.48
N VAL A 307 -27.50 9.10 4.10
CA VAL A 307 -28.24 8.37 5.16
C VAL A 307 -28.91 7.14 4.56
N THR A 308 -29.61 7.28 3.44
CA THR A 308 -30.24 6.16 2.72
C THR A 308 -29.24 5.10 2.35
N SER A 309 -28.07 5.47 1.82
CA SER A 309 -27.02 4.51 1.46
C SER A 309 -26.27 3.91 2.65
N GLY A 310 -26.38 4.48 3.85
CA GLY A 310 -25.64 4.06 5.06
C GLY A 310 -24.23 4.64 5.16
N HIS A 311 -23.77 5.40 4.18
CA HIS A 311 -22.42 5.97 4.20
C HIS A 311 -22.28 7.04 5.31
N TYR A 312 -23.31 7.83 5.59
CA TYR A 312 -23.27 8.87 6.61
C TYR A 312 -22.95 8.29 8.01
N GLU A 313 -23.57 7.17 8.36
CA GLU A 313 -23.35 6.51 9.64
C GLU A 313 -21.99 5.81 9.73
N LYS A 314 -21.59 5.12 8.64
CA LYS A 314 -20.39 4.28 8.63
C LYS A 314 -19.10 5.06 8.44
N TYR A 315 -19.12 6.15 7.70
CA TYR A 315 -17.94 7.01 7.49
C TYR A 315 -17.86 8.22 8.45
N GLY A 316 -18.85 8.46 9.27
CA GLY A 316 -19.00 9.52 10.25
C GLY A 316 -17.80 10.44 10.50
N LYS A 317 -16.73 9.92 11.09
CA LYS A 317 -15.51 10.69 11.41
C LYS A 317 -14.65 11.01 10.18
N ASP A 318 -14.74 10.20 9.14
CA ASP A 318 -13.95 10.32 7.91
C ASP A 318 -14.70 11.08 6.81
N SER A 319 -15.85 11.68 7.13
CA SER A 319 -16.60 12.56 6.26
C SER A 319 -16.35 14.04 6.62
N PHE A 320 -16.35 14.91 5.61
CA PHE A 320 -16.47 16.33 5.85
C PHE A 320 -17.80 16.61 6.54
N GLN A 321 -17.85 17.62 7.42
CA GLN A 321 -19.07 18.01 8.08
C GLN A 321 -20.12 18.49 7.07
N PRO A 322 -21.42 18.34 7.35
CA PRO A 322 -22.48 18.83 6.48
C PRO A 322 -22.35 20.32 6.15
N ILE A 323 -22.60 20.65 4.89
CA ILE A 323 -22.68 22.02 4.40
C ILE A 323 -24.09 22.52 4.71
N HIS A 324 -24.20 23.55 5.54
CA HIS A 324 -25.47 24.21 5.85
C HIS A 324 -25.74 25.31 4.83
N THR A 325 -26.98 25.40 4.38
CA THR A 325 -27.46 26.45 3.47
C THR A 325 -28.19 27.54 4.26
N PRO A 326 -28.60 28.66 3.64
CA PRO A 326 -29.50 29.62 4.26
C PRO A 326 -30.88 29.04 4.66
N ASP A 327 -31.29 27.93 4.06
CA ASP A 327 -32.48 27.17 4.49
C ASP A 327 -32.05 26.16 5.55
N GLU A 328 -32.50 26.32 6.78
CA GLU A 328 -32.18 25.48 7.94
C GLU A 328 -32.59 23.98 7.75
N ASN A 329 -33.48 23.70 6.78
CA ASN A 329 -33.93 22.34 6.48
C ASN A 329 -33.08 21.65 5.41
N GLU A 330 -32.12 22.34 4.80
CA GLU A 330 -31.24 21.80 3.78
C GLU A 330 -29.82 21.58 4.29
N GLU A 331 -29.38 20.33 4.24
CA GLU A 331 -27.99 19.94 4.49
C GLU A 331 -27.45 19.15 3.29
N PHE A 332 -26.27 19.54 2.84
CA PHE A 332 -25.53 18.84 1.79
C PHE A 332 -24.24 18.25 2.35
N LEU A 333 -23.74 17.21 1.69
CA LEU A 333 -22.43 16.64 1.95
C LEU A 333 -21.57 16.67 0.68
N LEU A 334 -20.28 16.90 0.84
CA LEU A 334 -19.30 16.49 -0.17
C LEU A 334 -19.39 14.97 -0.30
N LYS A 335 -19.57 14.46 -1.52
CA LYS A 335 -19.79 13.03 -1.74
C LYS A 335 -18.56 12.21 -1.29
N PRO A 336 -18.73 11.26 -0.36
CA PRO A 336 -17.66 10.34 0.03
C PRO A 336 -17.53 9.15 -0.92
N MET A 337 -18.58 8.90 -1.74
CA MET A 337 -18.71 7.81 -2.70
C MET A 337 -19.63 8.21 -3.85
N ASN A 338 -19.48 7.57 -5.03
CA ASN A 338 -20.29 7.84 -6.23
C ASN A 338 -21.54 6.95 -6.33
N CYS A 339 -21.53 5.78 -5.71
CA CYS A 339 -22.59 4.77 -5.83
C CYS A 339 -24.01 5.27 -5.52
N PRO A 340 -24.27 6.14 -4.52
CA PRO A 340 -25.63 6.63 -4.28
C PRO A 340 -26.21 7.41 -5.47
N HIS A 341 -25.39 8.20 -6.15
CA HIS A 341 -25.80 8.95 -7.33
C HIS A 341 -26.14 8.02 -8.52
N HIS A 342 -25.35 6.94 -8.71
CA HIS A 342 -25.64 5.97 -9.77
C HIS A 342 -26.94 5.19 -9.50
N CYS A 343 -27.28 4.92 -8.24
CA CYS A 343 -28.57 4.37 -7.87
C CYS A 343 -29.73 5.29 -8.30
N GLU A 344 -29.59 6.61 -8.09
CA GLU A 344 -30.59 7.58 -8.52
C GLU A 344 -30.68 7.67 -10.06
N ILE A 345 -29.54 7.60 -10.78
CA ILE A 345 -29.55 7.53 -12.25
C ILE A 345 -30.30 6.28 -12.74
N TYR A 346 -30.10 5.13 -12.10
CA TYR A 346 -30.84 3.91 -12.42
C TYR A 346 -32.35 4.12 -12.32
N LYS A 347 -32.83 4.85 -11.30
CA LYS A 347 -34.25 5.11 -11.01
C LYS A 347 -34.92 6.12 -11.95
N VAL A 348 -34.17 6.87 -12.76
CA VAL A 348 -34.71 7.93 -13.61
C VAL A 348 -35.84 7.41 -14.53
N LYS A 349 -35.81 6.13 -14.91
CA LYS A 349 -36.87 5.49 -15.72
C LYS A 349 -37.13 4.06 -15.26
N PRO A 350 -38.36 3.53 -15.48
CA PRO A 350 -38.65 2.12 -15.26
C PRO A 350 -37.70 1.21 -16.04
N ARG A 351 -37.34 0.06 -15.46
CA ARG A 351 -36.42 -0.92 -16.04
C ARG A 351 -37.12 -2.26 -16.25
N SER A 352 -36.75 -2.99 -17.30
CA SER A 352 -37.13 -4.36 -17.52
C SER A 352 -35.93 -5.29 -17.54
N TYR A 353 -36.16 -6.59 -17.42
CA TYR A 353 -35.10 -7.59 -17.52
C TYR A 353 -34.29 -7.54 -18.81
N LYS A 354 -34.88 -6.95 -19.90
CA LYS A 354 -34.20 -6.77 -21.20
C LYS A 354 -33.21 -5.62 -21.21
N ASP A 355 -33.34 -4.66 -20.28
CA ASP A 355 -32.44 -3.52 -20.15
C ASP A 355 -31.16 -3.89 -19.42
N LEU A 356 -31.16 -5.01 -18.68
CA LEU A 356 -30.03 -5.43 -17.85
C LEU A 356 -29.06 -6.37 -18.60
N PRO A 357 -27.76 -6.20 -18.42
CA PRO A 357 -27.10 -5.35 -17.44
C PRO A 357 -26.95 -3.89 -17.90
N ILE A 358 -27.11 -2.94 -16.96
CA ILE A 358 -26.81 -1.51 -17.15
C ILE A 358 -25.44 -1.25 -16.51
N ARG A 359 -24.53 -0.61 -17.24
CA ARG A 359 -23.17 -0.31 -16.79
C ARG A 359 -22.92 1.18 -16.88
N LEU A 360 -22.88 1.86 -15.72
CA LEU A 360 -22.61 3.30 -15.62
C LEU A 360 -21.17 3.52 -15.15
N ALA A 361 -20.43 4.43 -15.79
CA ALA A 361 -19.04 4.71 -15.46
C ALA A 361 -18.76 6.22 -15.42
N GLU A 362 -18.01 6.67 -14.43
CA GLU A 362 -17.52 8.04 -14.34
C GLU A 362 -16.08 8.12 -13.77
N PHE A 363 -15.39 9.22 -14.07
CA PHE A 363 -14.28 9.68 -13.25
C PHE A 363 -14.85 10.59 -12.17
N GLY A 364 -15.27 9.98 -11.07
CA GLY A 364 -16.00 10.66 -10.00
C GLY A 364 -15.06 11.10 -8.88
N THR A 365 -15.00 12.41 -8.63
CA THR A 365 -14.22 12.94 -7.51
C THR A 365 -15.01 12.80 -6.21
N VAL A 366 -14.37 12.19 -5.21
CA VAL A 366 -14.92 11.97 -3.87
C VAL A 366 -14.04 12.61 -2.81
N TYR A 367 -14.61 12.85 -1.63
CA TYR A 367 -13.97 13.61 -0.56
C TYR A 367 -14.06 12.85 0.77
N ARG A 368 -12.93 12.69 1.45
CA ARG A 368 -12.85 12.05 2.78
C ARG A 368 -11.98 12.86 3.69
N TYR A 369 -12.42 13.06 4.92
CA TYR A 369 -11.66 13.81 5.92
C TYR A 369 -10.60 12.90 6.57
N GLU A 370 -9.56 12.57 5.81
CA GLU A 370 -8.41 11.85 6.34
C GLU A 370 -7.69 12.69 7.40
N GLN A 371 -7.27 12.06 8.50
CA GLN A 371 -6.56 12.76 9.57
C GLN A 371 -5.21 13.30 9.06
N SER A 372 -4.77 14.46 9.60
CA SER A 372 -3.55 15.13 9.11
C SER A 372 -2.30 14.25 9.18
N GLY A 373 -2.16 13.41 10.22
CA GLY A 373 -1.04 12.49 10.38
C GLY A 373 -1.02 11.31 9.41
N GLU A 374 -2.11 11.07 8.68
CA GLU A 374 -2.26 9.98 7.72
C GLU A 374 -1.97 10.42 6.27
N LEU A 375 -1.97 11.73 6.01
CA LEU A 375 -1.77 12.27 4.67
C LEU A 375 -0.35 11.97 4.16
N HIS A 376 -0.24 11.45 2.94
CA HIS A 376 1.05 11.06 2.38
C HIS A 376 1.10 11.25 0.86
N GLY A 377 1.61 12.39 0.40
CA GLY A 377 1.70 12.73 -1.04
C GLY A 377 0.37 12.48 -1.75
N LEU A 378 0.42 11.84 -2.92
CA LEU A 378 -0.79 11.43 -3.65
C LEU A 378 -1.38 10.09 -3.18
N THR A 379 -0.68 9.31 -2.36
CA THR A 379 -1.16 7.99 -1.93
C THR A 379 -2.29 8.07 -0.91
N ARG A 380 -2.35 9.15 -0.11
CA ARG A 380 -3.42 9.40 0.85
C ARG A 380 -3.77 10.88 0.89
N VAL A 381 -4.92 11.21 0.34
CA VAL A 381 -5.40 12.59 0.09
C VAL A 381 -6.85 12.74 0.56
N ARG A 382 -7.32 13.99 0.69
CA ARG A 382 -8.69 14.31 1.10
C ARG A 382 -9.68 14.46 -0.04
N GLY A 383 -9.19 14.75 -1.25
CA GLY A 383 -9.97 14.78 -2.47
C GLY A 383 -9.30 13.94 -3.54
N PHE A 384 -9.99 12.96 -4.09
CA PHE A 384 -9.46 12.06 -5.11
C PHE A 384 -10.51 11.63 -6.12
N THR A 385 -10.05 11.30 -7.32
CA THR A 385 -10.91 10.88 -8.41
C THR A 385 -10.84 9.37 -8.59
N GLN A 386 -11.99 8.70 -8.63
CA GLN A 386 -12.08 7.27 -8.92
C GLN A 386 -12.54 7.05 -10.36
N ASP A 387 -11.96 6.05 -11.02
CA ASP A 387 -12.47 5.48 -12.27
C ASP A 387 -13.63 4.53 -11.96
N ASP A 388 -14.64 5.08 -11.33
CA ASP A 388 -15.72 4.35 -10.69
C ASP A 388 -16.80 3.92 -11.67
N ALA A 389 -17.27 2.69 -11.54
CA ALA A 389 -18.43 2.24 -12.29
C ALA A 389 -19.29 1.25 -11.51
N HIS A 390 -20.57 1.26 -11.85
CA HIS A 390 -21.57 0.43 -11.24
C HIS A 390 -22.36 -0.32 -12.29
N ILE A 391 -22.42 -1.65 -12.13
CA ILE A 391 -23.15 -2.54 -13.01
C ILE A 391 -24.38 -2.99 -12.25
N PHE A 392 -25.55 -2.73 -12.83
CA PHE A 392 -26.83 -3.23 -12.33
C PHE A 392 -27.23 -4.41 -13.20
N CYS A 393 -27.30 -5.59 -12.62
CA CYS A 393 -27.55 -6.81 -13.37
C CYS A 393 -28.56 -7.73 -12.65
N ARG A 394 -29.07 -8.71 -13.38
CA ARG A 394 -29.88 -9.77 -12.78
C ARG A 394 -28.99 -10.74 -11.97
N PRO A 395 -29.56 -11.44 -10.98
CA PRO A 395 -28.79 -12.41 -10.20
C PRO A 395 -28.10 -13.52 -11.01
N ASP A 396 -28.67 -13.90 -12.17
CA ASP A 396 -28.09 -14.89 -13.08
C ASP A 396 -26.94 -14.34 -13.96
N GLN A 397 -26.76 -13.03 -14.00
CA GLN A 397 -25.71 -12.35 -14.76
C GLN A 397 -24.46 -12.01 -13.93
N VAL A 398 -24.53 -12.08 -12.60
CA VAL A 398 -23.48 -11.59 -11.67
C VAL A 398 -22.12 -12.19 -12.02
N LYS A 399 -21.99 -13.50 -12.09
CA LYS A 399 -20.72 -14.18 -12.38
C LYS A 399 -20.14 -13.75 -13.73
N ALA A 400 -20.97 -13.71 -14.78
CA ALA A 400 -20.51 -13.33 -16.13
C ALA A 400 -20.05 -11.87 -16.20
N GLU A 401 -20.76 -10.96 -15.52
CA GLU A 401 -20.35 -9.55 -15.46
C GLU A 401 -19.10 -9.36 -14.60
N PHE A 402 -18.98 -10.10 -13.50
CA PHE A 402 -17.78 -10.06 -12.63
C PHE A 402 -16.53 -10.50 -13.38
N ILE A 403 -16.60 -11.57 -14.18
CA ILE A 403 -15.52 -12.06 -15.04
C ILE A 403 -15.08 -11.00 -16.05
N LYS A 404 -16.03 -10.29 -16.71
CA LYS A 404 -15.70 -9.19 -17.64
C LYS A 404 -14.96 -8.04 -16.94
N VAL A 405 -15.30 -7.78 -15.69
CA VAL A 405 -14.59 -6.76 -14.90
C VAL A 405 -13.17 -7.22 -14.56
N ILE A 406 -12.97 -8.49 -14.21
CA ILE A 406 -11.63 -9.05 -14.04
C ILE A 406 -10.80 -8.84 -15.31
N ASP A 407 -11.35 -9.18 -16.49
CA ASP A 407 -10.65 -9.01 -17.77
C ASP A 407 -10.26 -7.55 -18.02
N LEU A 408 -11.14 -6.60 -17.69
CA LEU A 408 -10.84 -5.16 -17.81
C LEU A 408 -9.70 -4.73 -16.87
N VAL A 409 -9.70 -5.20 -15.62
CA VAL A 409 -8.61 -4.87 -14.66
C VAL A 409 -7.28 -5.42 -15.16
N LEU A 410 -7.26 -6.68 -15.62
CA LEU A 410 -6.05 -7.32 -16.15
C LEU A 410 -5.51 -6.59 -17.39
N PHE A 411 -6.39 -6.19 -18.30
CA PHE A 411 -6.02 -5.38 -19.47
C PHE A 411 -5.34 -4.06 -19.05
N VAL A 412 -5.90 -3.37 -18.06
CA VAL A 412 -5.33 -2.12 -17.53
C VAL A 412 -3.92 -2.34 -16.97
N PHE A 413 -3.75 -3.37 -16.13
CA PHE A 413 -2.45 -3.65 -15.53
C PHE A 413 -1.40 -4.03 -16.56
N GLN A 414 -1.75 -4.88 -17.52
CA GLN A 414 -0.86 -5.26 -18.61
C GLN A 414 -0.42 -4.05 -19.45
N SER A 415 -1.35 -3.14 -19.77
CA SER A 415 -1.07 -1.93 -20.57
C SER A 415 -0.09 -0.96 -19.89
N LEU A 416 0.05 -1.06 -18.56
CA LEU A 416 0.90 -0.19 -17.74
C LEU A 416 2.12 -0.91 -17.14
N GLY A 417 2.32 -2.19 -17.50
CA GLY A 417 3.47 -2.98 -17.07
C GLY A 417 3.41 -3.48 -15.63
N PHE A 418 2.21 -3.56 -15.03
CA PHE A 418 2.01 -4.18 -13.72
C PHE A 418 1.82 -5.70 -13.86
N GLU A 419 2.91 -6.44 -13.80
CA GLU A 419 2.90 -7.90 -13.95
C GLU A 419 2.79 -8.65 -12.62
N ASN A 420 3.27 -8.04 -11.52
CA ASN A 420 3.30 -8.64 -10.19
C ASN A 420 2.12 -8.18 -9.34
N TYR A 421 1.05 -8.95 -9.32
CA TYR A 421 -0.10 -8.72 -8.46
C TYR A 421 -0.56 -10.01 -7.77
N THR A 422 -1.26 -9.86 -6.66
CA THR A 422 -1.96 -10.93 -5.95
C THR A 422 -3.44 -10.56 -5.88
N ALA A 423 -4.33 -11.46 -6.26
CA ALA A 423 -5.75 -11.29 -6.10
C ALA A 423 -6.15 -11.67 -4.67
N GLN A 424 -6.71 -10.73 -3.91
CA GLN A 424 -7.15 -10.94 -2.53
C GLN A 424 -8.68 -10.96 -2.48
N VAL A 425 -9.24 -12.09 -2.04
CA VAL A 425 -10.67 -12.19 -1.73
C VAL A 425 -10.87 -11.71 -0.29
N SER A 426 -11.44 -10.52 -0.16
CA SER A 426 -11.69 -9.85 1.11
C SER A 426 -13.07 -10.23 1.62
N LEU A 427 -13.10 -11.06 2.66
CA LEU A 427 -14.29 -11.66 3.25
C LEU A 427 -14.73 -10.87 4.49
N ARG A 428 -16.01 -11.06 4.91
CA ARG A 428 -16.48 -10.54 6.19
C ARG A 428 -15.76 -11.22 7.37
N ASP A 429 -15.77 -10.52 8.51
CA ASP A 429 -15.33 -11.08 9.79
C ASP A 429 -16.52 -11.75 10.48
N PRO A 430 -16.53 -13.07 10.65
CA PRO A 430 -17.64 -13.77 11.29
C PRO A 430 -17.81 -13.42 12.77
N GLU A 431 -16.75 -12.92 13.43
CA GLU A 431 -16.76 -12.54 14.85
C GLU A 431 -17.23 -11.09 15.07
N ASN A 432 -17.17 -10.24 14.03
CA ASN A 432 -17.58 -8.83 14.10
C ASN A 432 -18.73 -8.51 13.14
N LYS A 433 -19.86 -9.19 13.33
CA LYS A 433 -21.05 -9.02 12.46
C LYS A 433 -21.62 -7.59 12.46
N ALA A 434 -21.43 -6.83 13.53
CA ALA A 434 -21.94 -5.45 13.65
C ALA A 434 -21.30 -4.47 12.62
N LYS A 435 -20.14 -4.83 12.04
CA LYS A 435 -19.48 -4.07 10.98
C LYS A 435 -20.27 -4.09 9.66
N TYR A 436 -21.04 -5.16 9.42
CA TYR A 436 -21.63 -5.47 8.11
C TYR A 436 -23.15 -5.30 8.14
N ILE A 437 -23.74 -5.01 6.99
CA ILE A 437 -25.19 -4.89 6.80
C ILE A 437 -25.71 -6.03 5.92
N GLY A 438 -26.99 -6.40 6.09
CA GLY A 438 -27.69 -7.37 5.27
C GLY A 438 -27.73 -8.79 5.85
N GLU A 439 -28.30 -9.71 5.08
CA GLU A 439 -28.57 -11.09 5.48
C GLU A 439 -27.36 -12.01 5.20
N ASP A 440 -27.08 -12.94 6.12
CA ASP A 440 -25.97 -13.88 6.01
C ASP A 440 -26.02 -14.70 4.70
N ALA A 441 -27.21 -15.11 4.25
CA ALA A 441 -27.37 -15.91 3.03
C ALA A 441 -26.93 -15.16 1.75
N LEU A 442 -27.13 -13.83 1.70
CA LEU A 442 -26.67 -12.99 0.59
C LEU A 442 -25.15 -12.82 0.61
N TRP A 443 -24.57 -12.71 1.80
CA TRP A 443 -23.12 -12.68 1.98
C TRP A 443 -22.47 -13.99 1.54
N ASP A 444 -22.98 -15.15 2.00
CA ASP A 444 -22.45 -16.47 1.61
C ASP A 444 -22.51 -16.68 0.09
N ARG A 445 -23.56 -16.18 -0.54
CA ARG A 445 -23.72 -16.23 -1.98
C ARG A 445 -22.68 -15.35 -2.69
N ALA A 446 -22.55 -14.09 -2.27
CA ALA A 446 -21.62 -13.14 -2.88
C ALA A 446 -20.16 -13.59 -2.73
N GLU A 447 -19.77 -14.07 -1.55
CA GLU A 447 -18.41 -14.59 -1.28
C GLU A 447 -18.07 -15.77 -2.18
N ARG A 448 -19.03 -16.68 -2.39
CA ARG A 448 -18.87 -17.84 -3.29
C ARG A 448 -18.78 -17.41 -4.76
N GLU A 449 -19.66 -16.51 -5.23
CA GLU A 449 -19.66 -16.02 -6.62
C GLU A 449 -18.34 -15.33 -6.99
N ILE A 450 -17.75 -14.55 -6.08
CA ILE A 450 -16.44 -13.92 -6.27
C ILE A 450 -15.33 -14.97 -6.39
N GLN A 451 -15.30 -15.96 -5.50
CA GLN A 451 -14.28 -17.01 -5.52
C GLN A 451 -14.37 -17.83 -6.82
N GLU A 452 -15.59 -18.27 -7.19
CA GLU A 452 -15.81 -19.02 -8.43
C GLU A 452 -15.38 -18.25 -9.69
N ALA A 453 -15.64 -16.93 -9.74
CA ALA A 453 -15.23 -16.08 -10.86
C ALA A 453 -13.70 -15.94 -10.94
N ALA A 454 -13.03 -15.78 -9.80
CA ALA A 454 -11.57 -15.71 -9.71
C ALA A 454 -10.91 -17.03 -10.14
N ASP A 455 -11.46 -18.16 -9.68
CA ASP A 455 -10.97 -19.50 -10.03
C ASP A 455 -11.13 -19.79 -11.54
N GLU A 456 -12.25 -19.39 -12.14
CA GLU A 456 -12.50 -19.56 -13.58
C GLU A 456 -11.49 -18.77 -14.44
N ARG A 457 -10.98 -17.63 -13.92
CA ARG A 457 -9.91 -16.86 -14.56
C ARG A 457 -8.50 -17.33 -14.17
N GLY A 458 -8.37 -18.39 -13.40
CA GLY A 458 -7.09 -18.95 -12.98
C GLY A 458 -6.28 -18.00 -12.09
N LEU A 459 -6.95 -17.07 -11.39
CA LEU A 459 -6.28 -16.15 -10.48
C LEU A 459 -5.80 -16.90 -9.24
N LYS A 460 -4.54 -16.67 -8.86
CA LYS A 460 -4.03 -17.11 -7.55
C LYS A 460 -4.59 -16.18 -6.48
N THR A 461 -5.58 -16.67 -5.74
CA THR A 461 -6.25 -15.89 -4.70
C THR A 461 -5.70 -16.18 -3.30
N VAL A 462 -5.78 -15.16 -2.46
CA VAL A 462 -5.55 -15.25 -1.01
C VAL A 462 -6.81 -14.71 -0.33
N SER A 463 -7.44 -15.50 0.55
CA SER A 463 -8.62 -15.06 1.28
C SER A 463 -8.22 -14.40 2.60
N VAL A 464 -8.76 -13.20 2.87
CA VAL A 464 -8.51 -12.42 4.09
C VAL A 464 -9.85 -12.04 4.72
N LYS A 465 -10.03 -12.43 5.99
CA LYS A 465 -11.24 -12.10 6.77
C LYS A 465 -11.12 -10.69 7.36
N GLY A 466 -12.26 -10.00 7.50
CA GLY A 466 -12.33 -8.68 8.11
C GLY A 466 -12.12 -7.50 7.16
N GLU A 467 -11.66 -7.75 5.93
CA GLU A 467 -11.32 -6.72 4.93
C GLU A 467 -12.45 -6.40 3.95
N ALA A 468 -13.60 -7.09 4.04
CA ALA A 468 -14.78 -6.79 3.22
C ALA A 468 -15.30 -5.37 3.49
N ALA A 469 -15.94 -4.76 2.49
CA ALA A 469 -16.73 -3.55 2.69
C ALA A 469 -17.94 -3.84 3.58
N PHE A 470 -18.52 -2.83 4.21
CA PHE A 470 -19.66 -3.04 5.11
C PHE A 470 -20.91 -3.59 4.40
N TYR A 471 -20.99 -3.44 3.07
CA TYR A 471 -22.12 -3.84 2.22
C TYR A 471 -21.86 -5.06 1.33
N GLY A 472 -20.62 -5.54 1.23
CA GLY A 472 -20.32 -6.71 0.40
C GLY A 472 -18.85 -7.12 0.38
N PRO A 473 -18.57 -8.38 -0.04
CA PRO A 473 -17.22 -8.88 -0.21
C PRO A 473 -16.53 -8.26 -1.43
N LYS A 474 -15.20 -8.35 -1.48
CA LYS A 474 -14.37 -7.72 -2.51
C LYS A 474 -13.36 -8.68 -3.11
N LEU A 475 -13.02 -8.46 -4.37
CA LEU A 475 -11.78 -8.93 -4.98
C LEU A 475 -10.87 -7.73 -5.16
N ASP A 476 -9.81 -7.68 -4.35
CA ASP A 476 -8.79 -6.62 -4.37
C ASP A 476 -7.56 -7.10 -5.13
N PHE A 477 -7.01 -6.24 -6.00
CA PHE A 477 -5.76 -6.51 -6.69
C PHE A 477 -4.62 -5.78 -5.97
N MET A 478 -3.83 -6.58 -5.27
CA MET A 478 -2.65 -6.12 -4.54
C MET A 478 -1.45 -6.14 -5.50
N VAL A 479 -1.14 -4.98 -6.07
CA VAL A 479 -0.04 -4.82 -7.02
C VAL A 479 1.26 -4.58 -6.28
N LYS A 480 2.31 -5.30 -6.67
CA LYS A 480 3.67 -5.03 -6.20
C LYS A 480 4.36 -4.05 -7.14
N ASP A 481 4.84 -2.95 -6.58
CA ASP A 481 5.68 -2.03 -7.35
C ASP A 481 7.08 -2.60 -7.61
N ALA A 482 7.90 -1.87 -8.36
CA ALA A 482 9.26 -2.28 -8.69
C ALA A 482 10.19 -2.47 -7.47
N LEU A 483 9.76 -2.03 -6.28
CA LEU A 483 10.46 -2.16 -5.01
C LEU A 483 9.90 -3.31 -4.14
N GLY A 484 8.90 -4.04 -4.65
CA GLY A 484 8.24 -5.14 -3.96
C GLY A 484 7.21 -4.71 -2.90
N ARG A 485 6.88 -3.38 -2.79
CA ARG A 485 5.83 -2.91 -1.90
C ARG A 485 4.45 -3.22 -2.48
N SER A 486 3.54 -3.65 -1.63
CA SER A 486 2.19 -4.04 -2.02
C SER A 486 1.22 -2.85 -1.93
N TRP A 487 0.48 -2.59 -3.00
CA TRP A 487 -0.51 -1.52 -3.11
C TRP A 487 -1.86 -2.07 -3.54
N GLN A 488 -2.89 -1.78 -2.79
CA GLN A 488 -4.26 -2.04 -3.25
C GLN A 488 -4.63 -1.01 -4.31
N LEU A 489 -4.74 -1.45 -5.56
CA LEU A 489 -5.17 -0.63 -6.69
C LEU A 489 -6.58 -1.02 -7.12
N GLY A 490 -6.73 -2.01 -8.01
CA GLY A 490 -8.03 -2.43 -8.51
C GLY A 490 -8.91 -3.11 -7.46
N THR A 491 -10.20 -2.79 -7.47
CA THR A 491 -11.19 -3.40 -6.58
C THR A 491 -12.48 -3.71 -7.36
N ILE A 492 -13.05 -4.89 -7.11
CA ILE A 492 -14.36 -5.32 -7.62
C ILE A 492 -15.18 -5.80 -6.43
N GLN A 493 -16.44 -5.37 -6.31
CA GLN A 493 -17.30 -5.70 -5.17
C GLN A 493 -18.69 -6.12 -5.65
N VAL A 494 -19.28 -7.12 -5.02
CA VAL A 494 -20.68 -7.51 -5.24
C VAL A 494 -21.51 -6.95 -4.09
N ASP A 495 -22.60 -6.29 -4.42
CA ASP A 495 -23.47 -5.57 -3.50
C ASP A 495 -24.95 -5.92 -3.73
N TYR A 496 -25.54 -6.56 -2.74
CA TYR A 496 -26.97 -6.83 -2.66
C TYR A 496 -27.71 -5.79 -1.79
N GLN A 497 -27.00 -4.91 -1.09
CA GLN A 497 -27.55 -4.07 -0.05
C GLN A 497 -28.02 -2.70 -0.56
N LEU A 498 -27.18 -2.00 -1.35
CA LEU A 498 -27.58 -0.71 -1.92
C LEU A 498 -28.82 -0.82 -2.82
N PRO A 499 -28.95 -1.82 -3.71
CA PRO A 499 -30.19 -2.00 -4.44
C PRO A 499 -31.43 -2.14 -3.55
N GLN A 500 -31.29 -2.77 -2.39
CA GLN A 500 -32.37 -2.89 -1.41
C GLN A 500 -32.68 -1.55 -0.73
N ARG A 501 -31.65 -0.85 -0.26
CA ARG A 501 -31.81 0.43 0.47
C ARG A 501 -32.36 1.55 -0.42
N PHE A 502 -32.02 1.54 -1.71
CA PHE A 502 -32.55 2.46 -2.72
C PHE A 502 -33.84 1.98 -3.37
N GLU A 503 -34.38 0.82 -2.98
CA GLU A 503 -35.59 0.22 -3.55
C GLU A 503 -35.51 0.10 -5.09
N LEU A 504 -34.34 -0.28 -5.63
CA LEU A 504 -34.16 -0.45 -7.07
C LEU A 504 -34.96 -1.66 -7.55
N GLU A 505 -35.66 -1.52 -8.67
CA GLU A 505 -36.51 -2.56 -9.22
C GLU A 505 -36.37 -2.67 -10.75
N TYR A 506 -36.63 -3.87 -11.29
CA TYR A 506 -36.88 -4.10 -12.70
C TYR A 506 -38.05 -5.07 -12.86
N ILE A 507 -38.75 -4.99 -13.98
CA ILE A 507 -39.84 -5.94 -14.31
C ILE A 507 -39.20 -7.17 -14.97
N GLY A 508 -39.44 -8.34 -14.39
CA GLY A 508 -38.99 -9.64 -14.89
C GLY A 508 -39.80 -10.14 -16.10
N SER A 509 -39.37 -11.26 -16.67
CA SER A 509 -40.10 -11.95 -17.73
C SER A 509 -41.45 -12.51 -17.27
N ASP A 510 -41.63 -12.64 -15.96
CA ASP A 510 -42.86 -13.05 -15.28
C ASP A 510 -43.81 -11.89 -14.97
N ASN A 511 -43.50 -10.69 -15.45
CA ASN A 511 -44.19 -9.43 -15.14
C ASN A 511 -44.23 -9.06 -13.65
N GLN A 512 -43.33 -9.63 -12.84
CA GLN A 512 -43.19 -9.27 -11.44
C GLN A 512 -42.01 -8.32 -11.25
N LYS A 513 -42.02 -7.60 -10.13
CA LYS A 513 -40.93 -6.74 -9.70
C LYS A 513 -39.81 -7.58 -9.10
N HIS A 514 -38.61 -7.38 -9.57
CA HIS A 514 -37.38 -8.02 -9.07
C HIS A 514 -36.35 -6.97 -8.71
N ARG A 515 -35.41 -7.33 -7.84
CA ARG A 515 -34.31 -6.47 -7.40
C ARG A 515 -33.04 -6.79 -8.17
N PRO A 516 -32.37 -5.81 -8.76
CA PRO A 516 -31.06 -6.03 -9.38
C PRO A 516 -30.00 -6.27 -8.32
N VAL A 517 -28.87 -6.88 -8.73
CA VAL A 517 -27.62 -6.93 -7.99
C VAL A 517 -26.71 -5.84 -8.54
N MET A 518 -25.90 -5.24 -7.69
CA MET A 518 -24.95 -4.19 -8.06
C MET A 518 -23.53 -4.73 -7.98
N ILE A 519 -22.70 -4.41 -8.98
CA ILE A 519 -21.27 -4.67 -8.95
C ILE A 519 -20.57 -3.33 -9.04
N HIS A 520 -19.73 -3.03 -8.06
CA HIS A 520 -18.85 -1.87 -8.03
C HIS A 520 -17.49 -2.26 -8.59
N ARG A 521 -16.87 -1.37 -9.36
CA ARG A 521 -15.50 -1.60 -9.80
C ARG A 521 -14.73 -0.30 -10.01
N ALA A 522 -13.45 -0.32 -9.67
CA ALA A 522 -12.50 0.75 -9.93
C ALA A 522 -11.12 0.12 -10.21
N PRO A 523 -10.72 -0.10 -11.48
CA PRO A 523 -9.42 -0.66 -11.86
C PRO A 523 -8.22 0.15 -11.38
N PHE A 524 -8.26 1.48 -11.48
CA PHE A 524 -7.24 2.36 -10.88
C PHE A 524 -7.45 2.54 -9.38
N GLY A 525 -8.69 2.48 -8.92
CA GLY A 525 -9.11 2.90 -7.58
C GLY A 525 -9.09 4.43 -7.46
N SER A 526 -8.15 4.99 -6.71
CA SER A 526 -7.88 6.43 -6.69
C SER A 526 -6.87 6.78 -7.79
N MET A 527 -7.20 7.71 -8.68
CA MET A 527 -6.30 8.22 -9.72
C MET A 527 -5.03 8.79 -9.10
N GLU A 528 -5.14 9.49 -7.98
CA GLU A 528 -4.02 10.09 -7.27
C GLU A 528 -3.07 9.01 -6.76
N ARG A 529 -3.58 8.00 -6.06
CA ARG A 529 -2.78 6.86 -5.58
C ARG A 529 -2.19 6.08 -6.75
N PHE A 530 -2.96 5.84 -7.78
CA PHE A 530 -2.50 5.12 -8.97
C PHE A 530 -1.34 5.82 -9.65
N VAL A 531 -1.43 7.15 -9.85
CA VAL A 531 -0.34 7.96 -10.41
C VAL A 531 0.88 7.94 -9.50
N ALA A 532 0.72 8.03 -8.17
CA ALA A 532 1.84 7.90 -7.24
C ALA A 532 2.57 6.57 -7.42
N VAL A 533 1.84 5.47 -7.41
CA VAL A 533 2.40 4.12 -7.59
C VAL A 533 3.06 3.98 -8.97
N LEU A 534 2.44 4.53 -10.02
CA LEU A 534 2.99 4.50 -11.37
C LEU A 534 4.30 5.30 -11.49
N ILE A 535 4.38 6.50 -10.89
CA ILE A 535 5.62 7.31 -10.83
C ILE A 535 6.74 6.50 -10.19
N GLU A 536 6.47 5.86 -9.06
CA GLU A 536 7.46 5.06 -8.32
C GLU A 536 7.82 3.77 -9.05
N HIS A 537 6.84 3.11 -9.69
CA HIS A 537 7.04 1.89 -10.47
C HIS A 537 7.99 2.13 -11.64
N CYS A 538 7.72 3.13 -12.47
CA CYS A 538 8.54 3.45 -13.64
C CYS A 538 9.68 4.44 -13.36
N ALA A 539 9.90 4.87 -12.09
CA ALA A 539 10.89 5.87 -11.70
C ALA A 539 10.79 7.17 -12.54
N GLY A 540 9.56 7.58 -12.91
CA GLY A 540 9.29 8.72 -13.76
C GLY A 540 9.50 8.50 -15.26
N ASN A 541 9.99 7.33 -15.68
CA ASN A 541 10.12 6.95 -17.09
C ASN A 541 8.78 6.34 -17.58
N PHE A 542 7.81 7.19 -17.85
CA PHE A 542 6.49 6.73 -18.27
C PHE A 542 6.51 5.99 -19.60
N PRO A 543 5.57 5.04 -19.83
CA PRO A 543 5.31 4.49 -21.15
C PRO A 543 5.14 5.62 -22.17
N LEU A 544 5.63 5.41 -23.39
CA LEU A 544 5.75 6.48 -24.39
C LEU A 544 4.41 7.16 -24.68
N TRP A 545 3.32 6.39 -24.79
CA TRP A 545 1.97 6.92 -25.00
C TRP A 545 1.46 7.80 -23.85
N LEU A 546 2.01 7.62 -22.65
CA LEU A 546 1.59 8.28 -21.42
C LEU A 546 2.48 9.48 -21.06
N ALA A 547 3.74 9.51 -21.50
CA ALA A 547 4.69 10.56 -21.19
C ALA A 547 4.10 11.96 -21.51
N PRO A 548 4.09 12.92 -20.56
CA PRO A 548 3.57 14.27 -20.80
C PRO A 548 4.27 14.98 -21.95
N GLU A 549 5.58 14.90 -21.97
CA GLU A 549 6.46 15.34 -23.04
C GLU A 549 7.13 14.11 -23.64
N GLN A 550 6.83 13.81 -24.89
CA GLN A 550 7.34 12.61 -25.55
C GLN A 550 8.66 12.90 -26.28
N ILE A 551 8.81 14.12 -26.79
CA ILE A 551 9.96 14.53 -27.60
C ILE A 551 10.44 15.93 -27.20
N ALA A 552 11.76 16.07 -27.05
CA ALA A 552 12.44 17.36 -26.99
C ALA A 552 13.15 17.60 -28.32
N VAL A 553 12.80 18.66 -29.03
CA VAL A 553 13.52 19.13 -30.24
C VAL A 553 14.63 20.08 -29.77
N LEU A 554 15.88 19.72 -30.07
CA LEU A 554 17.08 20.38 -29.55
C LEU A 554 17.95 20.96 -30.68
N PRO A 555 17.73 22.24 -31.08
CA PRO A 555 18.63 22.91 -32.00
C PRO A 555 20.03 23.07 -31.40
N ILE A 556 21.09 22.75 -32.20
CA ILE A 556 22.47 22.87 -31.76
C ILE A 556 22.93 24.32 -31.65
N SER A 557 22.24 25.22 -32.35
CA SER A 557 22.38 26.69 -32.24
C SER A 557 21.09 27.37 -32.67
N GLU A 558 20.93 28.66 -32.34
CA GLU A 558 19.76 29.48 -32.69
C GLU A 558 19.45 29.51 -34.19
N ARG A 559 20.49 29.37 -35.05
CA ARG A 559 20.33 29.30 -36.51
C ARG A 559 19.40 28.22 -37.00
N PHE A 560 19.21 27.18 -36.19
CA PHE A 560 18.39 26.01 -36.55
C PHE A 560 17.03 25.98 -35.82
N ASN A 561 16.68 27.08 -35.08
CA ASN A 561 15.41 27.18 -34.39
C ASN A 561 14.21 27.11 -35.35
N GLU A 562 14.32 27.72 -36.53
CA GLU A 562 13.28 27.68 -37.56
C GLU A 562 13.02 26.23 -38.05
N TYR A 563 14.10 25.48 -38.32
CA TYR A 563 13.98 24.07 -38.66
C TYR A 563 13.47 23.24 -37.49
N GLY A 564 13.94 23.52 -36.28
CA GLY A 564 13.43 22.87 -35.06
C GLY A 564 11.93 23.11 -34.87
N GLN A 565 11.44 24.31 -35.16
CA GLN A 565 10.01 24.59 -35.11
C GLN A 565 9.23 23.81 -36.18
N LYS A 566 9.75 23.71 -37.40
CA LYS A 566 9.16 22.87 -38.46
C LYS A 566 9.07 21.38 -38.04
N VAL A 567 10.12 20.86 -37.39
CA VAL A 567 10.13 19.52 -36.82
C VAL A 567 9.02 19.37 -35.78
N LEU A 568 8.94 20.30 -34.82
CA LEU A 568 7.93 20.30 -33.77
C LEU A 568 6.51 20.37 -34.34
N ASP A 569 6.27 21.20 -35.36
CA ASP A 569 4.94 21.33 -36.01
C ASP A 569 4.56 20.03 -36.72
N THR A 570 5.51 19.34 -37.35
CA THR A 570 5.28 18.01 -37.97
C THR A 570 4.88 16.96 -36.90
N LEU A 571 5.55 16.96 -35.75
CA LEU A 571 5.22 16.08 -34.62
C LEU A 571 3.82 16.37 -34.08
N LYS A 572 3.49 17.66 -33.86
CA LYS A 572 2.15 18.08 -33.37
C LYS A 572 1.03 17.69 -34.34
N ASN A 573 1.25 17.82 -35.64
CA ASN A 573 0.29 17.40 -36.67
C ASN A 573 0.07 15.87 -36.68
N SER A 574 0.95 15.13 -36.04
CA SER A 574 0.86 13.66 -35.87
C SER A 574 0.44 13.26 -34.44
N ASP A 575 -0.15 14.18 -33.67
CA ASP A 575 -0.58 14.00 -32.27
C ASP A 575 0.57 13.57 -31.31
N ILE A 576 1.82 13.91 -31.65
CA ILE A 576 2.98 13.65 -30.82
C ILE A 576 3.29 14.90 -29.98
N ARG A 577 3.36 14.73 -28.66
CA ARG A 577 3.62 15.79 -27.70
C ARG A 577 5.11 16.07 -27.60
N GLY A 578 5.52 17.27 -27.91
CA GLY A 578 6.90 17.70 -27.81
C GLY A 578 7.03 19.19 -27.56
N PHE A 579 8.25 19.61 -27.29
CA PHE A 579 8.61 21.01 -27.16
C PHE A 579 9.92 21.31 -27.90
N LEU A 580 10.12 22.59 -28.22
CA LEU A 580 11.37 23.12 -28.78
C LEU A 580 12.19 23.74 -27.65
N ASP A 581 13.43 23.31 -27.47
CA ASP A 581 14.38 23.98 -26.57
C ASP A 581 15.17 25.01 -27.38
N ASP A 582 14.61 26.20 -27.53
CA ASP A 582 15.20 27.33 -28.27
C ASP A 582 16.18 28.19 -27.45
N ARG A 583 16.45 27.77 -26.19
CA ARG A 583 17.38 28.48 -25.31
C ARG A 583 18.78 28.58 -25.94
N ASN A 584 19.44 29.70 -25.73
CA ASN A 584 20.84 29.88 -26.14
C ASN A 584 21.79 29.16 -25.16
N GLU A 585 21.79 27.84 -25.20
CA GLU A 585 22.57 26.95 -24.35
C GLU A 585 23.34 25.90 -25.17
N LYS A 586 24.45 25.40 -24.62
CA LYS A 586 25.23 24.34 -25.25
C LYS A 586 24.38 23.09 -25.39
N ILE A 587 24.47 22.40 -26.53
CA ILE A 587 23.69 21.21 -26.81
C ILE A 587 23.82 20.12 -25.72
N GLY A 588 25.01 19.95 -25.14
CA GLY A 588 25.22 19.02 -24.04
C GLY A 588 24.39 19.34 -22.79
N ARG A 589 24.11 20.65 -22.52
CA ARG A 589 23.24 21.06 -21.42
C ARG A 589 21.78 20.77 -21.75
N LYS A 590 21.32 21.07 -22.96
CA LYS A 590 19.95 20.78 -23.42
C LYS A 590 19.66 19.26 -23.33
N ILE A 591 20.60 18.41 -23.77
CA ILE A 591 20.50 16.95 -23.67
C ILE A 591 20.39 16.55 -22.19
N ARG A 592 21.27 17.06 -21.33
CA ARG A 592 21.25 16.75 -19.90
C ARG A 592 19.92 17.15 -19.24
N ASP A 593 19.41 18.33 -19.55
CA ASP A 593 18.14 18.82 -18.99
C ASP A 593 16.97 17.91 -19.44
N ALA A 594 16.93 17.51 -20.71
CA ALA A 594 15.93 16.57 -21.23
C ALA A 594 16.03 15.17 -20.60
N GLU A 595 17.26 14.67 -20.37
CA GLU A 595 17.50 13.41 -19.65
C GLU A 595 17.01 13.49 -18.18
N ILE A 596 17.27 14.59 -17.48
CA ILE A 596 16.80 14.80 -16.11
C ILE A 596 15.27 14.85 -16.07
N SER A 597 14.64 15.51 -17.05
CA SER A 597 13.19 15.62 -17.20
C SER A 597 12.54 14.31 -17.73
N LYS A 598 13.32 13.25 -17.92
CA LYS A 598 12.82 11.93 -18.37
C LYS A 598 12.08 11.97 -19.72
N VAL A 599 12.47 12.90 -20.61
CA VAL A 599 11.87 12.98 -21.94
C VAL A 599 12.32 11.77 -22.77
N PRO A 600 11.40 10.94 -23.29
CA PRO A 600 11.74 9.66 -23.94
C PRO A 600 12.64 9.81 -25.17
N PHE A 601 12.41 10.83 -26.01
CA PHE A 601 13.20 11.08 -27.21
C PHE A 601 13.70 12.52 -27.27
N MET A 602 14.90 12.69 -27.75
CA MET A 602 15.51 13.96 -28.08
C MET A 602 15.87 13.96 -29.57
N LEU A 603 15.36 14.92 -30.32
CA LEU A 603 15.66 15.13 -31.74
C LEU A 603 16.59 16.32 -31.88
N LEU A 604 17.87 16.05 -32.15
CA LEU A 604 18.86 17.08 -32.36
C LEU A 604 18.81 17.55 -33.82
N VAL A 605 18.85 18.85 -34.00
CA VAL A 605 18.79 19.47 -35.31
C VAL A 605 19.95 20.47 -35.50
N GLY A 606 20.72 20.25 -36.55
CA GLY A 606 21.85 21.04 -36.94
C GLY A 606 21.82 21.31 -38.44
N GLU A 607 22.94 21.75 -39.00
CA GLU A 607 23.06 22.12 -40.41
C GLU A 607 22.78 20.95 -41.35
N LYS A 608 23.36 19.78 -41.04
CA LYS A 608 23.20 18.58 -41.86
C LYS A 608 21.75 18.11 -41.84
N GLU A 609 21.14 18.05 -40.64
CA GLU A 609 19.75 17.63 -40.46
C GLU A 609 18.79 18.58 -41.18
N ALA A 610 19.03 19.90 -41.11
CA ALA A 610 18.19 20.87 -41.79
C ALA A 610 18.29 20.80 -43.33
N LEU A 611 19.47 20.54 -43.88
CA LEU A 611 19.69 20.36 -45.32
C LEU A 611 19.06 19.08 -45.87
N GLU A 612 19.14 17.99 -45.11
CA GLU A 612 18.67 16.65 -45.52
C GLU A 612 17.23 16.34 -45.07
N ASN A 613 16.54 17.25 -44.40
CA ASN A 613 15.22 17.03 -43.76
C ASN A 613 15.20 15.84 -42.80
N LYS A 614 16.26 15.69 -42.02
CA LYS A 614 16.48 14.64 -41.05
C LYS A 614 16.49 15.16 -39.61
N VAL A 615 16.52 14.25 -38.65
CA VAL A 615 16.75 14.50 -37.23
C VAL A 615 17.76 13.50 -36.68
N ALA A 616 18.67 13.95 -35.82
CA ALA A 616 19.53 13.02 -35.09
C ALA A 616 18.80 12.56 -33.81
N VAL A 617 18.48 11.27 -33.75
CA VAL A 617 17.63 10.70 -32.71
C VAL A 617 18.46 10.24 -31.52
N ARG A 618 18.09 10.68 -30.32
CA ARG A 618 18.59 10.11 -29.06
C ARG A 618 17.41 9.61 -28.25
N LYS A 619 17.62 8.48 -27.60
CA LYS A 619 16.62 7.89 -26.70
C LYS A 619 17.11 7.98 -25.25
N HIS A 620 16.24 8.34 -24.33
CA HIS A 620 16.54 8.48 -22.92
C HIS A 620 17.20 7.21 -22.36
N GLY A 621 18.36 7.38 -21.68
CA GLY A 621 19.12 6.28 -21.08
C GLY A 621 19.83 5.35 -22.07
N GLU A 622 19.54 5.43 -23.38
CA GLU A 622 20.13 4.57 -24.41
C GLU A 622 21.09 5.33 -25.35
N GLY A 623 21.10 6.64 -25.31
CA GLY A 623 22.01 7.49 -26.08
C GLY A 623 21.62 7.64 -27.55
N ASP A 624 22.63 7.89 -28.41
CA ASP A 624 22.48 8.18 -29.84
C ASP A 624 22.01 6.96 -30.65
N LYS A 625 20.99 7.17 -31.49
CA LYS A 625 20.41 6.17 -32.39
C LYS A 625 20.67 6.47 -33.87
N GLY A 626 21.44 7.53 -34.17
CA GLY A 626 21.73 7.97 -35.51
C GLY A 626 20.73 8.95 -36.11
N ALA A 627 21.00 9.36 -37.36
CA ALA A 627 20.13 10.29 -38.09
C ALA A 627 19.06 9.50 -38.87
N MET A 628 17.84 10.04 -38.87
CA MET A 628 16.67 9.45 -39.52
C MET A 628 15.87 10.55 -40.26
N ASP A 629 15.20 10.20 -41.34
CA ASP A 629 14.20 11.07 -41.95
C ASP A 629 13.06 11.35 -40.97
N LEU A 630 12.56 12.58 -40.91
CA LEU A 630 11.53 12.97 -39.94
C LEU A 630 10.22 12.20 -40.14
N GLN A 631 9.81 11.96 -41.40
CA GLN A 631 8.58 11.23 -41.70
C GLN A 631 8.75 9.72 -41.37
N GLU A 632 9.94 9.19 -41.63
CA GLU A 632 10.28 7.82 -41.24
C GLU A 632 10.24 7.65 -39.72
N PHE A 633 10.80 8.60 -38.95
CA PHE A 633 10.70 8.60 -37.48
C PHE A 633 9.24 8.59 -37.03
N VAL A 634 8.39 9.48 -37.53
CA VAL A 634 6.98 9.55 -37.18
C VAL A 634 6.28 8.24 -37.52
N ALA A 635 6.51 7.67 -38.71
CA ALA A 635 5.89 6.43 -39.16
C ALA A 635 6.31 5.24 -38.30
N GLN A 636 7.58 5.16 -37.91
CA GLN A 636 8.13 4.05 -37.10
C GLN A 636 7.56 4.03 -35.68
N PHE A 637 7.45 5.19 -35.05
CA PHE A 637 7.09 5.30 -33.63
C PHE A 637 5.62 5.72 -33.38
N SER A 638 4.84 6.00 -34.42
CA SER A 638 3.47 6.50 -34.26
C SER A 638 2.57 5.60 -33.39
N ARG A 639 2.73 4.28 -33.46
CA ARG A 639 1.97 3.32 -32.66
C ARG A 639 2.32 3.39 -31.17
N ASP A 640 3.60 3.62 -30.84
CA ASP A 640 4.08 3.65 -29.46
C ASP A 640 3.69 4.98 -28.77
N PHE A 641 3.46 6.04 -29.56
CA PHE A 641 2.96 7.33 -29.07
C PHE A 641 1.43 7.34 -28.88
N ALA A 642 0.73 6.45 -29.56
CA ALA A 642 -0.73 6.37 -29.48
C ALA A 642 -1.20 5.69 -28.20
N LEU A 643 -2.45 5.97 -27.79
CA LEU A 643 -3.09 5.22 -26.70
C LEU A 643 -3.17 3.73 -27.05
N PRO A 644 -2.93 2.83 -26.09
CA PRO A 644 -3.17 1.40 -26.27
C PRO A 644 -4.59 1.13 -26.78
N ALA A 645 -4.69 0.14 -27.68
CA ALA A 645 -5.94 -0.18 -28.36
C ALA A 645 -6.85 -1.10 -27.53
#